data_12fde3bd7c041d0f1a6f8a9447c799e0
#
_entry.id   12fde3bd7c041d0f1a6f8a9447c799e0
#
_cell.length_a   1.000
_cell.length_b   1.000
_cell.length_c   1.000
_cell.angle_alpha   90.00
_cell.angle_beta   90.00
_cell.angle_gamma   90.00
#
_symmetry.space_group_name_H-M   'P 1'
#
loop_
_entity.id
_entity.type
_entity.pdbx_description
1 polymer ?
#
loop_
_entity_poly.entity_id
_entity_poly.type
_entity_poly.pdbx_seq_one_letter_code
_entity_poly.pdbx_strand_id
1 'polypeptide(L)'
;ASDNLTWDKNNWLKQSTTQQVGSEVASGGDILMMAGRDVNAQAATVEADSSLAVSAGRDIAVTAATDSSMFESHHQSTGSSGALSKKTVTTHDVVNSETAQGALFSGDSVTLQAGNNLRVQGSDIVGDNDVRLAAGNSLTVTTAEEHSQESHQRQEKKSGFSGTGGIGVSYGSQSLKVTDTAQDTTHRGSTIGSVNGSVTLSAGNDLSVHGSDLIAAQDMTLAGKNVSITAATESGTQTHTVEQKSSGLTLALSGAAGGALDSSVSTLKQARETDNDRLAALQAVKGALTLGQGAQSVMLDQATGNQKGNDNTVGISLSYGSQSSKSTRTSTQATAKGSSLTAGNNLTVVATDGDMLVHGSQLDAQNDLWLQASRDVNLISALNTSTLDGQNESHGGSAGVGIGYGSGGAGISVSASVNGGKGTERGNGTTRTETTVNAGDTLTIVSGRDTNLTGAQVSGESVLADIGRNLTITSEQDTDRYDSKQQNASAGGSFTFGTMSGSASVNYSRDSMNSDYVSVKEQSGIFAGSGGFDINVGGHTQLDGAVIASTATADNNRLDTGTLGWRDIHNTAEYDVEHQSAGISTGGSIAGQFTGNMASNLLVGADSSGSAEGTTRAAIENGTVVVRDKEHQTQDVADLSRDTANANGSIDTIFDKEKEQRRMEEAQLIGEIGSQVADIARTQGEINALEEARKVHPEMTTDQLKDTQAYRDAQAEYGTGSDMQRAIQAATAAAQGLAGGDMTAALAGAAAPYV
;
A
#
# COMPACT_ATOMS: atom_id res chain seq x y z
N ALA A 1 -22.67 -20.85 24.06
CA ALA A 1 -23.34 -19.81 24.87
C ALA A 1 -23.82 -18.69 23.97
N SER A 2 -24.96 -18.10 24.24
CA SER A 2 -25.47 -16.94 23.53
C SER A 2 -26.07 -15.95 24.51
N ASP A 3 -25.69 -14.68 24.39
CA ASP A 3 -26.23 -13.60 25.19
C ASP A 3 -26.79 -12.51 24.27
N ASN A 4 -28.02 -12.08 24.58
CA ASN A 4 -28.66 -10.96 23.89
C ASN A 4 -29.04 -9.91 24.93
N LEU A 5 -28.38 -8.76 24.87
CA LEU A 5 -28.66 -7.61 25.72
C LEU A 5 -29.31 -6.52 24.88
N THR A 6 -30.53 -6.12 25.25
CA THR A 6 -31.27 -5.05 24.57
C THR A 6 -31.65 -4.00 25.60
N TRP A 7 -31.11 -2.79 25.50
CA TRP A 7 -31.47 -1.66 26.36
C TRP A 7 -32.65 -0.87 25.79
N ASP A 8 -32.65 -0.73 24.44
CA ASP A 8 -33.75 -0.17 23.65
C ASP A 8 -33.63 -0.61 22.18
N LYS A 9 -34.52 -0.14 21.31
CA LYS A 9 -34.53 -0.49 19.88
C LYS A 9 -33.26 -0.05 19.10
N ASN A 10 -32.48 0.88 19.64
CA ASN A 10 -31.30 1.45 19.01
C ASN A 10 -30.01 1.06 19.75
N ASN A 11 -30.12 0.38 20.87
CA ASN A 11 -28.99 0.00 21.72
C ASN A 11 -29.14 -1.46 22.13
N TRP A 12 -28.34 -2.31 21.52
CA TRP A 12 -28.36 -3.73 21.78
C TRP A 12 -27.02 -4.39 21.46
N LEU A 13 -26.79 -5.54 22.02
CA LEU A 13 -25.63 -6.40 21.81
C LEU A 13 -26.09 -7.83 21.72
N LYS A 14 -25.55 -8.56 20.75
CA LYS A 14 -25.69 -10.01 20.60
C LYS A 14 -24.32 -10.63 20.58
N GLN A 15 -24.16 -11.67 21.34
CA GLN A 15 -22.95 -12.46 21.35
C GLN A 15 -23.31 -13.94 21.34
N SER A 16 -22.63 -14.72 20.53
CA SER A 16 -22.75 -16.16 20.50
C SER A 16 -21.37 -16.77 20.40
N THR A 17 -21.09 -17.74 21.26
CA THR A 17 -19.83 -18.47 21.26
C THR A 17 -20.14 -19.95 21.27
N THR A 18 -19.55 -20.67 20.33
CA THR A 18 -19.52 -22.12 20.30
C THR A 18 -18.09 -22.57 20.53
N GLN A 19 -17.87 -23.30 21.58
CA GLN A 19 -16.58 -23.87 21.94
C GLN A 19 -16.65 -25.38 21.86
N GLN A 20 -15.73 -25.98 21.17
CA GLN A 20 -15.54 -27.42 21.08
C GLN A 20 -14.80 -27.90 22.33
N VAL A 21 -15.25 -29.02 22.88
CA VAL A 21 -14.59 -29.66 24.01
C VAL A 21 -14.20 -31.06 23.57
N GLY A 22 -12.90 -31.26 23.39
CA GLY A 22 -12.35 -32.55 23.01
C GLY A 22 -12.38 -33.57 24.16
N SER A 23 -12.21 -34.84 23.82
CA SER A 23 -11.98 -35.89 24.79
C SER A 23 -10.57 -35.84 25.32
N GLU A 24 -10.40 -36.13 26.61
CA GLU A 24 -9.10 -36.19 27.26
C GLU A 24 -8.82 -37.63 27.70
N VAL A 25 -7.63 -38.13 27.39
CA VAL A 25 -7.13 -39.45 27.82
C VAL A 25 -5.73 -39.23 28.37
N ALA A 26 -5.52 -39.42 29.67
CA ALA A 26 -4.25 -39.26 30.33
C ALA A 26 -3.84 -40.53 31.13
N SER A 27 -2.58 -40.87 31.12
CA SER A 27 -2.02 -42.02 31.86
C SER A 27 -0.66 -41.65 32.50
N GLY A 28 -0.46 -42.01 33.75
CA GLY A 28 0.83 -41.99 34.43
C GLY A 28 1.83 -43.07 33.97
N GLY A 29 1.60 -43.71 32.83
CA GLY A 29 2.42 -44.72 32.19
C GLY A 29 2.19 -44.75 30.70
N ASP A 30 2.23 -45.95 30.10
CA ASP A 30 1.99 -46.15 28.67
C ASP A 30 0.53 -45.99 28.29
N ILE A 31 0.28 -45.50 27.09
CA ILE A 31 -1.02 -45.55 26.40
C ILE A 31 -0.87 -46.35 25.13
N LEU A 32 -1.74 -47.38 24.96
CA LEU A 32 -1.86 -48.16 23.74
C LEU A 32 -3.29 -48.06 23.22
N MET A 33 -3.49 -47.46 22.07
CA MET A 33 -4.76 -47.41 21.35
C MET A 33 -4.70 -48.26 20.10
N MET A 34 -5.64 -49.25 19.98
CA MET A 34 -5.71 -50.11 18.81
C MET A 34 -7.10 -50.13 18.23
N ALA A 35 -7.23 -49.90 16.92
CA ALA A 35 -8.50 -50.02 16.21
C ALA A 35 -8.36 -50.95 15.01
N GLY A 36 -9.34 -51.84 14.81
CA GLY A 36 -9.37 -52.71 13.64
C GLY A 36 -9.60 -51.96 12.32
N ARG A 37 -10.20 -50.74 12.39
CA ARG A 37 -10.39 -49.87 11.25
C ARG A 37 -9.74 -48.51 11.47
N ASP A 38 -10.47 -47.55 12.05
CA ASP A 38 -10.12 -46.15 12.10
C ASP A 38 -9.95 -45.65 13.52
N VAL A 39 -9.02 -44.75 13.71
CA VAL A 39 -8.89 -43.86 14.88
C VAL A 39 -9.16 -42.42 14.42
N ASN A 40 -10.19 -41.80 15.00
CA ASN A 40 -10.51 -40.39 14.77
C ASN A 40 -10.45 -39.64 16.08
N ALA A 41 -9.56 -38.65 16.16
CA ALA A 41 -9.40 -37.76 17.28
C ALA A 41 -9.54 -36.30 16.81
N GLN A 42 -10.61 -35.66 17.28
CA GLN A 42 -10.89 -34.28 16.94
C GLN A 42 -10.83 -33.41 18.19
N ALA A 43 -9.93 -32.41 18.19
CA ALA A 43 -9.63 -31.53 19.34
C ALA A 43 -9.36 -32.34 20.64
N ALA A 44 -8.89 -33.57 20.53
CA ALA A 44 -8.68 -34.48 21.64
C ALA A 44 -7.27 -34.32 22.22
N THR A 45 -7.15 -34.46 23.53
CA THR A 45 -5.88 -34.49 24.25
C THR A 45 -5.59 -35.92 24.67
N VAL A 46 -4.44 -36.44 24.28
CA VAL A 46 -3.96 -37.78 24.65
C VAL A 46 -2.53 -37.65 25.23
N GLU A 47 -2.36 -37.86 26.50
CA GLU A 47 -1.11 -37.63 27.22
C GLU A 47 -0.66 -38.89 28.01
N ALA A 48 0.51 -39.40 27.67
CA ALA A 48 1.15 -40.51 28.34
C ALA A 48 2.44 -40.01 29.05
N ASP A 49 2.65 -40.39 30.34
CA ASP A 49 3.92 -40.07 31.01
C ASP A 49 5.08 -40.92 30.47
N SER A 50 4.78 -42.01 29.77
CA SER A 50 5.76 -42.88 29.10
C SER A 50 5.45 -42.95 27.59
N SER A 51 5.28 -44.15 27.01
CA SER A 51 5.06 -44.29 25.58
C SER A 51 3.58 -44.11 25.19
N LEU A 52 3.34 -43.36 24.10
CA LEU A 52 2.05 -43.32 23.43
C LEU A 52 2.12 -44.07 22.09
N ALA A 53 1.36 -45.15 21.98
CA ALA A 53 1.25 -45.91 20.75
C ALA A 53 -0.18 -45.96 20.25
N VAL A 54 -0.40 -45.56 19.00
CA VAL A 54 -1.72 -45.59 18.33
C VAL A 54 -1.61 -46.40 17.05
N SER A 55 -2.46 -47.41 16.88
CA SER A 55 -2.48 -48.25 15.68
C SER A 55 -3.89 -48.40 15.12
N ALA A 56 -4.06 -48.20 13.85
CA ALA A 56 -5.32 -48.44 13.12
C ALA A 56 -5.10 -49.36 11.94
N GLY A 57 -6.00 -50.31 11.74
CA GLY A 57 -5.96 -51.22 10.59
C GLY A 57 -6.20 -50.49 9.24
N ARG A 58 -6.82 -49.31 9.28
CA ARG A 58 -7.04 -48.48 8.08
C ARG A 58 -6.52 -47.06 8.28
N ASP A 59 -7.31 -46.13 8.83
CA ASP A 59 -6.96 -44.69 8.82
C ASP A 59 -6.80 -44.15 10.25
N ILE A 60 -5.87 -43.22 10.43
CA ILE A 60 -5.75 -42.38 11.62
C ILE A 60 -5.96 -40.91 11.20
N ALA A 61 -6.89 -40.22 11.88
CA ALA A 61 -7.12 -38.80 11.74
C ALA A 61 -7.00 -38.08 13.09
N VAL A 62 -6.01 -37.21 13.20
CA VAL A 62 -5.80 -36.30 14.33
C VAL A 62 -6.07 -34.90 13.84
N THR A 63 -7.21 -34.32 14.19
CA THR A 63 -7.73 -33.11 13.53
C THR A 63 -8.16 -32.05 14.53
N ALA A 64 -8.08 -30.81 14.10
CA ALA A 64 -8.68 -29.71 14.83
C ALA A 64 -10.21 -29.72 14.73
N ALA A 65 -10.86 -29.16 15.74
CA ALA A 65 -12.26 -28.72 15.67
C ALA A 65 -12.31 -27.22 15.50
N THR A 66 -13.45 -26.68 15.06
CA THR A 66 -13.64 -25.24 14.86
C THR A 66 -14.46 -24.65 15.99
N ASP A 67 -13.87 -23.72 16.72
CA ASP A 67 -14.58 -22.82 17.63
C ASP A 67 -15.10 -21.64 16.86
N SER A 68 -16.29 -21.16 17.17
CA SER A 68 -16.86 -19.99 16.54
C SER A 68 -17.31 -18.95 17.55
N SER A 69 -17.06 -17.70 17.27
CA SER A 69 -17.60 -16.58 18.03
C SER A 69 -18.23 -15.56 17.09
N MET A 70 -19.38 -15.06 17.48
CA MET A 70 -20.09 -13.98 16.81
C MET A 70 -20.38 -12.89 17.83
N PHE A 71 -20.02 -11.69 17.46
CA PHE A 71 -20.33 -10.49 18.21
C PHE A 71 -21.01 -9.49 17.27
N GLU A 72 -22.17 -8.98 17.66
CA GLU A 72 -22.87 -7.92 16.94
C GLU A 72 -23.38 -6.89 17.93
N SER A 73 -23.01 -5.63 17.73
CA SER A 73 -23.48 -4.53 18.56
C SER A 73 -24.02 -3.38 17.73
N HIS A 74 -25.08 -2.78 18.20
CA HIS A 74 -25.61 -1.55 17.65
C HIS A 74 -25.82 -0.55 18.78
N HIS A 75 -25.21 0.62 18.63
CA HIS A 75 -25.34 1.68 19.61
C HIS A 75 -25.63 3.02 18.95
N GLN A 76 -26.66 3.71 19.44
CA GLN A 76 -27.02 5.04 18.99
C GLN A 76 -27.11 6.00 20.18
N SER A 77 -26.28 7.02 20.16
CA SER A 77 -26.34 8.11 21.13
C SER A 77 -26.78 9.40 20.45
N THR A 78 -27.58 10.18 21.15
CA THR A 78 -28.04 11.48 20.67
C THR A 78 -27.79 12.49 21.76
N GLY A 79 -27.10 13.57 21.42
CA GLY A 79 -26.79 14.68 22.33
C GLY A 79 -27.01 16.03 21.67
N SER A 80 -27.06 17.07 22.48
CA SER A 80 -26.99 18.43 22.02
C SER A 80 -25.53 18.85 21.85
N SER A 81 -25.14 19.41 20.70
CA SER A 81 -23.79 19.94 20.45
C SER A 81 -23.75 21.49 20.49
N GLY A 82 -24.69 22.10 21.17
CA GLY A 82 -24.89 23.55 21.33
C GLY A 82 -26.36 23.94 21.36
N ALA A 83 -26.67 25.22 21.48
CA ALA A 83 -28.04 25.71 21.40
C ALA A 83 -28.64 25.43 20.03
N LEU A 84 -29.75 24.70 19.96
CA LEU A 84 -30.46 24.34 18.73
C LEU A 84 -29.71 23.44 17.77
N SER A 85 -28.77 22.67 18.26
CA SER A 85 -28.05 21.66 17.45
C SER A 85 -28.16 20.26 18.05
N LYS A 86 -28.29 19.25 17.19
CA LYS A 86 -28.42 17.83 17.54
C LYS A 86 -27.32 17.03 16.88
N LYS A 87 -26.66 16.23 17.67
CA LYS A 87 -25.68 15.26 17.17
C LYS A 87 -26.15 13.83 17.47
N THR A 88 -26.22 12.98 16.47
CA THR A 88 -26.50 11.55 16.62
C THR A 88 -25.28 10.78 16.11
N VAL A 89 -24.76 9.90 16.94
CA VAL A 89 -23.71 8.95 16.58
C VAL A 89 -24.33 7.57 16.63
N THR A 90 -24.17 6.83 15.55
CA THR A 90 -24.59 5.43 15.44
C THR A 90 -23.37 4.60 15.12
N THR A 91 -23.11 3.57 15.90
CA THR A 91 -22.12 2.53 15.62
C THR A 91 -22.82 1.20 15.42
N HIS A 92 -22.31 0.41 14.49
CA HIS A 92 -22.73 -0.96 14.25
C HIS A 92 -21.49 -1.78 13.97
N ASP A 93 -21.19 -2.70 14.89
CA ASP A 93 -20.02 -3.54 14.84
C ASP A 93 -20.46 -4.99 14.73
N VAL A 94 -19.86 -5.72 13.79
CA VAL A 94 -20.05 -7.16 13.58
C VAL A 94 -18.66 -7.78 13.54
N VAL A 95 -18.43 -8.78 14.39
CA VAL A 95 -17.21 -9.58 14.40
C VAL A 95 -17.60 -11.05 14.42
N ASN A 96 -17.20 -11.78 13.40
CA ASN A 96 -17.33 -13.23 13.32
C ASN A 96 -15.93 -13.82 13.27
N SER A 97 -15.66 -14.81 14.09
CA SER A 97 -14.37 -15.49 14.14
C SER A 97 -14.58 -17.00 14.24
N GLU A 98 -13.85 -17.71 13.42
CA GLU A 98 -13.72 -19.16 13.45
C GLU A 98 -12.25 -19.49 13.69
N THR A 99 -11.95 -20.16 14.81
CA THR A 99 -10.60 -20.53 15.22
C THR A 99 -10.47 -22.04 15.37
N ALA A 100 -9.33 -22.57 15.00
CA ALA A 100 -9.07 -24.00 15.06
C ALA A 100 -8.54 -24.40 16.45
N GLN A 101 -9.23 -25.31 17.10
CA GLN A 101 -8.74 -25.97 18.32
C GLN A 101 -8.13 -27.31 17.93
N GLY A 102 -6.79 -27.41 17.98
CA GLY A 102 -6.06 -28.62 17.63
C GLY A 102 -6.23 -29.74 18.66
N ALA A 103 -5.98 -30.95 18.22
CA ALA A 103 -5.73 -32.08 19.10
C ALA A 103 -4.26 -32.09 19.53
N LEU A 104 -3.98 -32.64 20.72
CA LEU A 104 -2.62 -32.83 21.26
C LEU A 104 -2.39 -34.31 21.58
N PHE A 105 -1.33 -34.88 21.01
CA PHE A 105 -0.84 -36.21 21.34
C PHE A 105 0.56 -36.11 21.89
N SER A 106 0.78 -36.46 23.14
CA SER A 106 2.08 -36.31 23.80
C SER A 106 2.47 -37.53 24.61
N GLY A 107 3.78 -37.73 24.77
CA GLY A 107 4.36 -38.80 25.55
C GLY A 107 5.88 -38.75 25.54
N ASP A 108 6.55 -39.61 26.35
CA ASP A 108 8.01 -39.74 26.28
C ASP A 108 8.42 -40.16 24.85
N SER A 109 7.79 -41.18 24.28
CA SER A 109 7.87 -41.50 22.84
C SER A 109 6.49 -41.62 22.25
N VAL A 110 6.32 -41.14 20.98
CA VAL A 110 5.01 -41.15 20.30
C VAL A 110 5.10 -41.91 19.00
N THR A 111 4.25 -42.95 18.84
CA THR A 111 4.17 -43.71 17.61
C THR A 111 2.73 -43.79 17.12
N LEU A 112 2.47 -43.32 15.90
CA LEU A 112 1.20 -43.48 15.21
C LEU A 112 1.43 -44.33 13.93
N GLN A 113 0.64 -45.41 13.78
CA GLN A 113 0.75 -46.32 12.65
C GLN A 113 -0.63 -46.58 12.03
N ALA A 114 -0.85 -46.13 10.81
CA ALA A 114 -2.04 -46.38 10.02
C ALA A 114 -1.77 -47.43 8.95
N GLY A 115 -2.66 -48.40 8.77
CA GLY A 115 -2.57 -49.39 7.69
C GLY A 115 -2.80 -48.80 6.30
N ASN A 116 -3.50 -47.66 6.21
CA ASN A 116 -3.76 -46.93 4.99
C ASN A 116 -3.31 -45.45 5.11
N ASN A 117 -4.18 -44.52 5.55
CA ASN A 117 -3.83 -43.10 5.59
C ASN A 117 -3.65 -42.61 7.03
N LEU A 118 -2.70 -41.69 7.21
CA LEU A 118 -2.52 -40.93 8.44
C LEU A 118 -2.63 -39.43 8.13
N ARG A 119 -3.55 -38.72 8.79
CA ARG A 119 -3.74 -37.28 8.66
C ARG A 119 -3.61 -36.58 9.99
N VAL A 120 -2.74 -35.57 10.04
CA VAL A 120 -2.65 -34.61 11.14
C VAL A 120 -3.01 -33.24 10.58
N GLN A 121 -4.04 -32.62 11.17
CA GLN A 121 -4.57 -31.34 10.67
C GLN A 121 -4.75 -30.33 11.80
N GLY A 122 -3.99 -29.23 11.75
CA GLY A 122 -4.03 -28.16 12.75
C GLY A 122 -3.84 -28.67 14.16
N SER A 123 -3.01 -29.71 14.36
CA SER A 123 -2.89 -30.47 15.61
C SER A 123 -1.43 -30.78 15.91
N ASP A 124 -1.13 -31.02 17.19
CA ASP A 124 0.21 -31.15 17.70
C ASP A 124 0.50 -32.59 18.14
N ILE A 125 1.64 -33.13 17.71
CA ILE A 125 2.16 -34.43 18.14
C ILE A 125 3.58 -34.22 18.66
N VAL A 126 3.79 -34.43 19.95
CA VAL A 126 5.05 -34.07 20.62
C VAL A 126 5.55 -35.24 21.48
N GLY A 127 6.80 -35.58 21.30
CA GLY A 127 7.52 -36.54 22.12
C GLY A 127 8.68 -35.90 22.90
N ASP A 128 8.95 -36.35 24.12
CA ASP A 128 10.19 -35.99 24.79
C ASP A 128 11.40 -36.61 24.09
N ASN A 129 11.24 -37.84 23.59
CA ASN A 129 12.20 -38.59 22.80
C ASN A 129 11.66 -38.78 21.36
N ASP A 130 11.68 -39.98 20.82
CA ASP A 130 11.40 -40.22 19.40
C ASP A 130 9.90 -40.08 19.06
N VAL A 131 9.61 -39.43 17.93
CA VAL A 131 8.28 -39.36 17.33
C VAL A 131 8.30 -40.05 15.99
N ARG A 132 7.41 -41.05 15.81
CA ARG A 132 7.28 -41.82 14.59
C ARG A 132 5.85 -41.84 14.08
N LEU A 133 5.67 -41.39 12.84
CA LEU A 133 4.40 -41.46 12.12
C LEU A 133 4.60 -42.35 10.87
N ALA A 134 3.72 -43.36 10.71
CA ALA A 134 3.79 -44.26 9.58
C ALA A 134 2.41 -44.50 8.96
N ALA A 135 2.33 -44.43 7.64
CA ALA A 135 1.12 -44.74 6.88
C ALA A 135 1.41 -45.76 5.76
N GLY A 136 0.54 -46.76 5.62
CA GLY A 136 0.67 -47.76 4.53
C GLY A 136 0.45 -47.15 3.14
N ASN A 137 -0.29 -46.06 3.03
CA ASN A 137 -0.54 -45.33 1.80
C ASN A 137 -0.07 -43.88 1.92
N SER A 138 -0.92 -42.94 2.38
CA SER A 138 -0.56 -41.51 2.41
C SER A 138 -0.46 -40.97 3.83
N LEU A 139 0.59 -40.17 4.09
CA LEU A 139 0.78 -39.40 5.31
C LEU A 139 0.65 -37.92 4.99
N THR A 140 -0.28 -37.25 5.65
CA THR A 140 -0.55 -35.83 5.44
C THR A 140 -0.47 -35.05 6.76
N VAL A 141 0.44 -34.10 6.85
CA VAL A 141 0.53 -33.11 7.91
C VAL A 141 0.11 -31.78 7.31
N THR A 142 -0.99 -31.18 7.77
CA THR A 142 -1.59 -30.02 7.13
C THR A 142 -2.19 -29.04 8.13
N THR A 143 -2.57 -27.89 7.64
CA THR A 143 -3.19 -26.81 8.41
C THR A 143 -4.69 -27.03 8.59
N ALA A 144 -5.25 -26.41 9.63
CA ALA A 144 -6.67 -26.09 9.74
C ALA A 144 -6.89 -24.61 9.41
N GLU A 145 -7.92 -24.32 8.61
CA GLU A 145 -8.26 -22.95 8.24
C GLU A 145 -8.99 -22.24 9.39
N GLU A 146 -8.68 -20.97 9.54
CA GLU A 146 -9.31 -20.04 10.47
C GLU A 146 -9.84 -18.84 9.69
N HIS A 147 -11.04 -18.38 10.03
CA HIS A 147 -11.69 -17.28 9.34
C HIS A 147 -12.04 -16.15 10.31
N SER A 148 -11.75 -14.91 9.92
CA SER A 148 -12.22 -13.71 10.59
C SER A 148 -12.98 -12.82 9.61
N GLN A 149 -14.12 -12.32 10.05
CA GLN A 149 -14.89 -11.32 9.31
C GLN A 149 -15.30 -10.22 10.26
N GLU A 150 -14.87 -9.00 9.96
CA GLU A 150 -15.16 -7.82 10.74
C GLU A 150 -15.86 -6.75 9.90
N SER A 151 -16.80 -6.06 10.51
CA SER A 151 -17.47 -4.90 9.91
C SER A 151 -17.72 -3.85 10.99
N HIS A 152 -17.06 -2.72 10.86
CA HIS A 152 -17.21 -1.58 11.77
C HIS A 152 -17.81 -0.40 11.02
N GLN A 153 -19.02 -0.01 11.40
CA GLN A 153 -19.69 1.13 10.82
C GLN A 153 -19.90 2.21 11.88
N ARG A 154 -19.46 3.42 11.57
CA ARG A 154 -19.74 4.60 12.37
C ARG A 154 -20.42 5.65 11.51
N GLN A 155 -21.58 6.09 11.93
CA GLN A 155 -22.30 7.20 11.31
C GLN A 155 -22.50 8.32 12.31
N GLU A 156 -22.04 9.50 11.96
CA GLU A 156 -22.27 10.73 12.71
C GLU A 156 -23.21 11.65 11.90
N LYS A 157 -24.33 12.01 12.46
CA LYS A 157 -25.26 12.97 11.89
C LYS A 157 -25.36 14.18 12.81
N LYS A 158 -25.11 15.36 12.26
CA LYS A 158 -25.31 16.64 12.93
C LYS A 158 -26.43 17.40 12.22
N SER A 159 -27.30 18.05 12.97
CA SER A 159 -28.32 18.97 12.43
C SER A 159 -28.48 20.18 13.35
N GLY A 160 -28.68 21.33 12.76
CA GLY A 160 -28.81 22.60 13.49
C GLY A 160 -27.68 23.56 13.16
N PHE A 161 -27.34 24.41 14.11
CA PHE A 161 -26.30 25.43 13.96
C PHE A 161 -24.89 24.82 14.06
N SER A 162 -24.01 25.20 13.16
CA SER A 162 -22.59 24.87 13.16
C SER A 162 -21.75 26.04 12.64
N GLY A 163 -20.46 26.09 12.99
CA GLY A 163 -19.52 27.04 12.39
C GLY A 163 -19.13 26.58 10.98
N THR A 164 -18.78 27.53 10.10
CA THR A 164 -18.36 27.28 8.71
C THR A 164 -16.89 26.96 8.55
N GLY A 165 -16.11 26.94 9.64
CA GLY A 165 -14.64 26.88 9.60
C GLY A 165 -14.01 28.29 9.59
N GLY A 166 -14.65 29.29 8.99
CA GLY A 166 -14.31 30.71 9.04
C GLY A 166 -15.12 31.47 10.10
N ILE A 167 -15.60 32.65 9.74
CA ILE A 167 -16.37 33.57 10.64
C ILE A 167 -17.89 33.38 10.48
N GLY A 168 -18.32 32.46 9.61
CA GLY A 168 -19.73 32.22 9.31
C GLY A 168 -20.41 31.24 10.26
N VAL A 169 -21.75 31.23 10.20
CA VAL A 169 -22.62 30.28 10.90
C VAL A 169 -23.49 29.56 9.87
N SER A 170 -23.58 28.25 9.99
CA SER A 170 -24.40 27.40 9.13
C SER A 170 -25.54 26.77 9.93
N TYR A 171 -26.73 26.68 9.33
CA TYR A 171 -27.85 25.89 9.82
C TYR A 171 -28.22 24.84 8.79
N GLY A 172 -28.02 23.57 9.13
CA GLY A 172 -28.19 22.50 8.16
C GLY A 172 -28.01 21.11 8.75
N SER A 173 -27.67 20.17 7.86
CA SER A 173 -27.38 18.81 8.22
C SER A 173 -26.03 18.39 7.67
N GLN A 174 -25.30 17.62 8.44
CA GLN A 174 -24.05 16.96 8.05
C GLN A 174 -24.15 15.48 8.43
N SER A 175 -23.65 14.61 7.56
CA SER A 175 -23.53 13.19 7.81
C SER A 175 -22.17 12.72 7.37
N LEU A 176 -21.45 12.05 8.28
CA LEU A 176 -20.22 11.32 8.00
C LEU A 176 -20.51 9.86 8.33
N LYS A 177 -20.31 8.98 7.36
CA LYS A 177 -20.40 7.54 7.54
C LYS A 177 -19.07 6.91 7.14
N VAL A 178 -18.46 6.20 8.06
CA VAL A 178 -17.25 5.40 7.84
C VAL A 178 -17.66 3.94 8.00
N THR A 179 -17.23 3.12 7.07
CA THR A 179 -17.44 1.66 7.11
C THR A 179 -16.11 1.00 6.81
N ASP A 180 -15.64 0.20 7.75
CA ASP A 180 -14.46 -0.64 7.64
C ASP A 180 -14.90 -2.09 7.65
N THR A 181 -14.47 -2.86 6.66
CA THR A 181 -14.69 -4.29 6.60
C THR A 181 -13.38 -5.00 6.39
N ALA A 182 -13.17 -6.10 7.13
CA ALA A 182 -12.03 -6.98 6.96
C ALA A 182 -12.54 -8.42 6.86
N GLN A 183 -11.90 -9.20 5.98
CA GLN A 183 -12.11 -10.63 5.85
C GLN A 183 -10.74 -11.27 5.73
N ASP A 184 -10.39 -12.13 6.68
CA ASP A 184 -9.10 -12.78 6.73
C ASP A 184 -9.29 -14.30 6.83
N THR A 185 -8.47 -15.02 6.08
CA THR A 185 -8.30 -16.47 6.18
C THR A 185 -6.86 -16.73 6.57
N THR A 186 -6.67 -17.32 7.74
CA THR A 186 -5.37 -17.71 8.29
C THR A 186 -5.33 -19.23 8.47
N HIS A 187 -4.16 -19.76 8.77
CA HIS A 187 -3.95 -21.19 8.90
C HIS A 187 -3.29 -21.55 10.22
N ARG A 188 -3.92 -22.39 11.04
CA ARG A 188 -3.26 -23.07 12.13
C ARG A 188 -2.47 -24.24 11.58
N GLY A 189 -1.13 -24.19 11.61
CA GLY A 189 -0.26 -25.30 11.25
C GLY A 189 -0.37 -26.48 12.23
N SER A 190 0.06 -27.64 11.78
CA SER A 190 0.33 -28.77 12.68
C SER A 190 1.78 -28.74 13.12
N THR A 191 2.05 -29.18 14.35
CA THR A 191 3.41 -29.31 14.87
C THR A 191 3.72 -30.77 15.15
N ILE A 192 4.78 -31.30 14.54
CA ILE A 192 5.32 -32.62 14.89
C ILE A 192 6.69 -32.41 15.50
N GLY A 193 6.84 -32.68 16.80
CA GLY A 193 8.03 -32.31 17.55
C GLY A 193 8.64 -33.39 18.41
N SER A 194 9.96 -33.43 18.49
CA SER A 194 10.72 -34.19 19.48
C SER A 194 11.68 -33.27 20.24
N VAL A 195 11.62 -33.29 21.56
CA VAL A 195 12.40 -32.39 22.42
C VAL A 195 13.86 -32.85 22.55
N ASN A 196 14.14 -34.16 22.63
CA ASN A 196 15.47 -34.72 22.80
C ASN A 196 15.84 -35.79 21.78
N GLY A 197 14.89 -36.31 20.98
CA GLY A 197 15.06 -37.41 20.06
C GLY A 197 14.87 -37.03 18.60
N SER A 198 14.52 -38.03 17.84
CA SER A 198 14.37 -37.95 16.38
C SER A 198 12.90 -37.93 15.94
N VAL A 199 12.65 -37.37 14.77
CA VAL A 199 11.33 -37.38 14.11
C VAL A 199 11.40 -38.20 12.82
N THR A 200 10.51 -39.22 12.69
CA THR A 200 10.43 -40.05 11.49
C THR A 200 9.02 -40.07 10.92
N LEU A 201 8.86 -39.64 9.69
CA LEU A 201 7.63 -39.70 8.92
C LEU A 201 7.82 -40.64 7.72
N SER A 202 6.94 -41.64 7.57
CA SER A 202 7.04 -42.58 6.44
C SER A 202 5.66 -42.86 5.81
N ALA A 203 5.59 -42.80 4.50
CA ALA A 203 4.41 -43.11 3.71
C ALA A 203 4.70 -44.17 2.66
N GLY A 204 3.77 -45.10 2.45
CA GLY A 204 3.88 -46.10 1.40
C GLY A 204 3.74 -45.50 -0.02
N ASN A 205 3.08 -44.36 -0.15
CA ASN A 205 2.91 -43.60 -1.38
C ASN A 205 3.29 -42.12 -1.17
N ASP A 206 2.35 -41.27 -0.82
CA ASP A 206 2.57 -39.82 -0.78
C ASP A 206 2.77 -39.33 0.65
N LEU A 207 3.85 -38.59 0.88
CA LEU A 207 4.10 -37.84 2.09
C LEU A 207 3.93 -36.36 1.79
N SER A 208 3.03 -35.70 2.52
CA SER A 208 2.74 -34.27 2.34
C SER A 208 2.82 -33.53 3.67
N VAL A 209 3.61 -32.45 3.69
CA VAL A 209 3.66 -31.45 4.78
C VAL A 209 3.25 -30.11 4.19
N HIS A 210 2.20 -29.50 4.74
CA HIS A 210 1.59 -28.28 4.21
C HIS A 210 1.39 -27.23 5.31
N GLY A 211 2.10 -26.10 5.22
CA GLY A 211 2.01 -24.98 6.16
C GLY A 211 2.22 -25.37 7.63
N SER A 212 3.09 -26.34 7.89
CA SER A 212 3.23 -27.01 9.18
C SER A 212 4.69 -27.15 9.59
N ASP A 213 4.96 -27.29 10.89
CA ASP A 213 6.29 -27.28 11.49
C ASP A 213 6.69 -28.67 11.97
N LEU A 214 7.88 -29.14 11.57
CA LEU A 214 8.51 -30.36 12.03
C LEU A 214 9.82 -30.01 12.74
N ILE A 215 9.99 -30.45 13.98
CA ILE A 215 11.14 -30.10 14.80
C ILE A 215 11.72 -31.35 15.46
N ALA A 216 12.96 -31.67 15.22
CA ALA A 216 13.68 -32.75 15.88
C ALA A 216 14.94 -32.21 16.56
N ALA A 217 15.18 -32.60 17.81
CA ALA A 217 16.44 -32.28 18.51
C ALA A 217 17.64 -33.07 17.94
N GLN A 218 17.38 -34.22 17.34
CA GLN A 218 18.37 -35.09 16.70
C GLN A 218 18.07 -35.17 15.18
N ASP A 219 17.95 -36.38 14.67
CA ASP A 219 17.74 -36.63 13.25
C ASP A 219 16.27 -36.47 12.84
N MET A 220 16.06 -35.99 11.63
CA MET A 220 14.74 -35.98 11.01
C MET A 220 14.76 -36.76 9.71
N THR A 221 13.78 -37.67 9.53
CA THR A 221 13.66 -38.46 8.30
C THR A 221 12.25 -38.42 7.75
N LEU A 222 12.12 -38.03 6.49
CA LEU A 222 10.87 -38.06 5.72
C LEU A 222 11.05 -38.99 4.52
N ALA A 223 10.16 -39.96 4.36
CA ALA A 223 10.24 -40.91 3.23
C ALA A 223 8.86 -41.24 2.66
N GLY A 224 8.73 -41.19 1.33
CA GLY A 224 7.53 -41.58 0.59
C GLY A 224 7.90 -41.91 -0.85
N LYS A 225 6.94 -42.43 -1.67
CA LYS A 225 7.20 -42.50 -3.12
C LYS A 225 7.33 -41.10 -3.71
N ASN A 226 6.38 -40.20 -3.36
CA ASN A 226 6.51 -38.79 -3.60
C ASN A 226 6.58 -38.05 -2.26
N VAL A 227 7.32 -36.95 -2.20
CA VAL A 227 7.39 -36.07 -1.02
C VAL A 227 7.08 -34.64 -1.44
N SER A 228 6.15 -34.01 -0.71
CA SER A 228 5.70 -32.64 -0.96
C SER A 228 5.74 -31.84 0.34
N ILE A 229 6.52 -30.77 0.39
CA ILE A 229 6.63 -29.83 1.51
C ILE A 229 6.26 -28.45 0.97
N THR A 230 5.09 -27.94 1.35
CA THR A 230 4.49 -26.77 0.69
C THR A 230 3.97 -25.73 1.66
N ALA A 231 3.92 -24.49 1.20
CA ALA A 231 3.32 -23.39 1.91
C ALA A 231 1.78 -23.41 1.79
N ALA A 232 1.08 -23.06 2.87
CA ALA A 232 -0.32 -22.67 2.84
C ALA A 232 -0.45 -21.20 2.40
N THR A 233 -1.63 -20.81 1.92
CA THR A 233 -1.86 -19.41 1.49
C THR A 233 -2.82 -18.72 2.45
N GLU A 234 -2.34 -17.75 3.19
CA GLU A 234 -3.15 -16.85 4.00
C GLU A 234 -3.63 -15.69 3.14
N SER A 235 -4.87 -15.27 3.31
CA SER A 235 -5.46 -14.18 2.52
C SER A 235 -6.26 -13.22 3.39
N GLY A 236 -6.18 -11.93 3.03
CA GLY A 236 -6.93 -10.87 3.69
C GLY A 236 -7.48 -9.87 2.68
N THR A 237 -8.70 -9.39 2.94
CA THR A 237 -9.31 -8.30 2.17
C THR A 237 -9.85 -7.26 3.14
N GLN A 238 -9.41 -6.02 2.99
CA GLN A 238 -9.84 -4.88 3.78
C GLN A 238 -10.47 -3.83 2.88
N THR A 239 -11.66 -3.34 3.25
CA THR A 239 -12.33 -2.26 2.51
C THR A 239 -12.66 -1.13 3.48
N HIS A 240 -12.17 0.07 3.16
CA HIS A 240 -12.45 1.31 3.86
C HIS A 240 -13.34 2.20 2.99
N THR A 241 -14.52 2.55 3.49
CA THR A 241 -15.47 3.43 2.80
C THR A 241 -15.82 4.63 3.65
N VAL A 242 -15.63 5.82 3.10
CA VAL A 242 -16.03 7.09 3.72
C VAL A 242 -17.09 7.76 2.85
N GLU A 243 -18.24 8.02 3.42
CA GLU A 243 -19.32 8.81 2.79
C GLU A 243 -19.58 10.08 3.63
N GLN A 244 -19.46 11.22 2.99
CA GLN A 244 -19.73 12.49 3.61
C GLN A 244 -20.81 13.25 2.83
N LYS A 245 -21.80 13.78 3.53
CA LYS A 245 -22.85 14.61 2.96
C LYS A 245 -23.09 15.81 3.84
N SER A 246 -23.26 16.97 3.25
CA SER A 246 -23.65 18.19 3.95
C SER A 246 -24.65 18.99 3.12
N SER A 247 -25.57 19.66 3.79
CA SER A 247 -26.48 20.61 3.16
C SER A 247 -26.96 21.61 4.19
N GLY A 248 -27.12 22.85 3.81
CA GLY A 248 -27.63 23.86 4.74
C GLY A 248 -27.58 25.31 4.24
N LEU A 249 -28.21 26.16 5.01
CA LEU A 249 -28.12 27.60 4.87
C LEU A 249 -26.91 28.13 5.63
N THR A 250 -26.09 28.92 5.00
CA THR A 250 -24.89 29.53 5.59
C THR A 250 -25.02 31.06 5.57
N LEU A 251 -24.86 31.66 6.74
CA LEU A 251 -24.67 33.08 6.90
C LEU A 251 -23.20 33.36 7.14
N ALA A 252 -22.56 34.07 6.25
CA ALA A 252 -21.14 34.37 6.33
C ALA A 252 -20.83 35.81 5.94
N LEU A 253 -19.64 36.28 6.30
CA LEU A 253 -19.13 37.53 5.77
C LEU A 253 -18.93 37.38 4.25
N SER A 254 -19.25 38.42 3.52
CA SER A 254 -19.17 38.48 2.07
C SER A 254 -18.58 39.82 1.62
N GLY A 255 -18.48 39.99 0.29
CA GLY A 255 -17.73 41.09 -0.31
C GLY A 255 -16.24 40.80 -0.35
N ALA A 256 -15.48 41.66 -1.01
CA ALA A 256 -14.06 41.43 -1.26
C ALA A 256 -13.24 41.32 0.04
N ALA A 257 -13.43 42.20 0.98
CA ALA A 257 -12.73 42.19 2.27
C ALA A 257 -13.35 41.19 3.27
N GLY A 258 -14.68 41.08 3.32
CA GLY A 258 -15.35 40.14 4.22
C GLY A 258 -15.06 38.67 3.85
N GLY A 259 -15.11 38.32 2.58
CA GLY A 259 -14.77 37.00 2.07
C GLY A 259 -13.29 36.64 2.25
N ALA A 260 -12.39 37.63 2.05
CA ALA A 260 -10.95 37.43 2.30
C ALA A 260 -10.67 37.14 3.78
N LEU A 261 -11.34 37.82 4.71
CA LEU A 261 -11.19 37.56 6.13
C LEU A 261 -11.69 36.16 6.51
N ASP A 262 -12.85 35.74 6.00
CA ASP A 262 -13.41 34.39 6.23
C ASP A 262 -12.49 33.31 5.70
N SER A 263 -12.01 33.44 4.45
CA SER A 263 -11.10 32.50 3.80
C SER A 263 -9.75 32.43 4.52
N SER A 264 -9.22 33.57 4.98
CA SER A 264 -7.95 33.58 5.72
C SER A 264 -8.04 32.85 7.05
N VAL A 265 -9.11 33.08 7.83
CA VAL A 265 -9.32 32.38 9.11
C VAL A 265 -9.45 30.87 8.87
N SER A 266 -10.16 30.44 7.82
CA SER A 266 -10.28 29.04 7.44
C SER A 266 -8.93 28.44 7.05
N THR A 267 -8.14 29.13 6.21
CA THR A 267 -6.82 28.65 5.76
C THR A 267 -5.80 28.57 6.91
N LEU A 268 -5.79 29.58 7.81
CA LEU A 268 -4.90 29.57 8.98
C LEU A 268 -5.27 28.47 9.98
N LYS A 269 -6.56 28.12 10.09
CA LYS A 269 -7.00 27.00 10.90
C LYS A 269 -6.54 25.67 10.28
N GLN A 270 -6.71 25.51 8.97
CA GLN A 270 -6.20 24.34 8.24
C GLN A 270 -4.69 24.18 8.40
N ALA A 271 -3.92 25.29 8.34
CA ALA A 271 -2.46 25.27 8.56
C ALA A 271 -2.08 24.69 9.94
N ARG A 272 -2.90 24.94 10.98
CA ARG A 272 -2.67 24.40 12.33
C ARG A 272 -3.01 22.90 12.46
N GLU A 273 -3.87 22.41 11.58
CA GLU A 273 -4.33 21.00 11.55
C GLU A 273 -3.47 20.15 10.60
N THR A 274 -2.52 20.74 9.88
CA THR A 274 -1.64 20.08 8.91
C THR A 274 -0.40 19.57 9.63
N ASP A 275 -0.14 18.26 9.56
CA ASP A 275 1.00 17.59 10.22
C ASP A 275 2.36 17.88 9.56
N ASN A 276 2.38 18.30 8.30
CA ASN A 276 3.61 18.62 7.58
C ASN A 276 3.96 20.10 7.76
N ASP A 277 5.09 20.38 8.40
CA ASP A 277 5.55 21.74 8.73
C ASP A 277 5.68 22.65 7.49
N ARG A 278 6.12 22.12 6.36
CA ARG A 278 6.31 22.88 5.12
C ARG A 278 4.98 23.25 4.48
N LEU A 279 4.06 22.31 4.39
CA LEU A 279 2.69 22.57 3.92
C LEU A 279 1.95 23.51 4.85
N ALA A 280 2.07 23.34 6.17
CA ALA A 280 1.50 24.24 7.17
C ALA A 280 2.03 25.67 7.01
N ALA A 281 3.35 25.85 6.79
CA ALA A 281 3.93 27.14 6.54
C ALA A 281 3.42 27.80 5.25
N LEU A 282 3.31 27.04 4.16
CA LEU A 282 2.75 27.54 2.89
C LEU A 282 1.29 27.95 3.02
N GLN A 283 0.47 27.15 3.71
CA GLN A 283 -0.92 27.50 4.02
C GLN A 283 -1.03 28.73 4.90
N ALA A 284 -0.15 28.91 5.89
CA ALA A 284 -0.10 30.09 6.72
C ALA A 284 0.26 31.36 5.91
N VAL A 285 1.22 31.27 5.00
CA VAL A 285 1.59 32.35 4.07
C VAL A 285 0.39 32.71 3.18
N LYS A 286 -0.26 31.70 2.58
CA LYS A 286 -1.48 31.90 1.77
C LYS A 286 -2.57 32.61 2.54
N GLY A 287 -2.83 32.20 3.78
CA GLY A 287 -3.82 32.84 4.66
C GLY A 287 -3.48 34.31 4.98
N ALA A 288 -2.20 34.60 5.23
CA ALA A 288 -1.73 35.98 5.48
C ALA A 288 -1.86 36.86 4.23
N LEU A 289 -1.53 36.34 3.04
CA LEU A 289 -1.69 37.06 1.77
C LEU A 289 -3.16 37.33 1.47
N THR A 290 -4.07 36.39 1.78
CA THR A 290 -5.50 36.57 1.64
C THR A 290 -6.00 37.72 2.51
N LEU A 291 -5.51 37.87 3.76
CA LEU A 291 -5.78 39.05 4.59
C LEU A 291 -5.27 40.34 3.92
N GLY A 292 -4.06 40.32 3.35
CA GLY A 292 -3.49 41.44 2.60
C GLY A 292 -4.39 41.87 1.44
N GLN A 293 -4.87 40.92 0.64
CA GLN A 293 -5.84 41.18 -0.46
C GLN A 293 -7.14 41.80 0.07
N GLY A 294 -7.66 41.32 1.21
CA GLY A 294 -8.84 41.89 1.87
C GLY A 294 -8.62 43.36 2.29
N ALA A 295 -7.47 43.68 2.89
CA ALA A 295 -7.12 45.05 3.26
C ALA A 295 -6.97 45.95 2.02
N GLN A 296 -6.30 45.46 0.96
CA GLN A 296 -6.19 46.23 -0.29
C GLN A 296 -7.53 46.46 -0.98
N SER A 297 -8.51 45.56 -0.86
CA SER A 297 -9.83 45.78 -1.43
C SER A 297 -10.55 46.96 -0.79
N VAL A 298 -10.34 47.19 0.53
CA VAL A 298 -10.83 48.38 1.23
C VAL A 298 -10.09 49.65 0.78
N MET A 299 -8.77 49.55 0.63
CA MET A 299 -7.97 50.71 0.17
C MET A 299 -8.31 51.10 -1.27
N LEU A 300 -8.48 50.11 -2.16
CA LEU A 300 -8.90 50.36 -3.54
C LEU A 300 -10.30 51.00 -3.60
N ASP A 301 -11.22 50.52 -2.77
CA ASP A 301 -12.56 51.10 -2.66
C ASP A 301 -12.54 52.57 -2.21
N GLN A 302 -11.67 52.90 -1.25
CA GLN A 302 -11.44 54.28 -0.83
C GLN A 302 -10.79 55.13 -1.95
N ALA A 303 -9.81 54.57 -2.67
CA ALA A 303 -9.15 55.25 -3.78
C ALA A 303 -10.07 55.49 -4.98
N THR A 304 -11.07 54.65 -5.22
CA THR A 304 -12.07 54.87 -6.27
C THR A 304 -13.08 55.96 -5.96
N GLY A 305 -13.37 56.27 -4.66
CA GLY A 305 -14.20 57.38 -4.22
C GLY A 305 -15.71 57.22 -4.43
N ASN A 306 -16.50 58.19 -3.93
CA ASN A 306 -17.96 58.05 -3.81
C ASN A 306 -18.78 58.08 -5.12
N GLN A 307 -18.20 58.27 -6.27
CA GLN A 307 -18.96 58.43 -7.53
C GLN A 307 -19.16 57.19 -8.37
N LYS A 308 -18.48 56.07 -8.10
CA LYS A 308 -18.68 54.71 -8.61
C LYS A 308 -17.81 53.74 -7.79
N GLY A 309 -17.75 53.91 -6.49
CA GLY A 309 -17.07 52.99 -5.62
C GLY A 309 -17.75 51.65 -5.57
N ASN A 310 -17.06 50.65 -5.06
CA ASN A 310 -17.60 49.31 -4.89
C ASN A 310 -18.73 49.33 -3.87
N ASP A 311 -19.85 48.70 -4.18
CA ASP A 311 -21.00 48.52 -3.28
C ASP A 311 -21.00 47.15 -2.58
N ASN A 312 -19.89 46.36 -2.68
CA ASN A 312 -19.74 45.04 -2.10
C ASN A 312 -18.33 44.83 -1.51
N THR A 313 -17.78 45.83 -0.84
CA THR A 313 -16.47 45.71 -0.18
C THR A 313 -16.55 44.85 1.07
N VAL A 314 -17.57 45.12 1.94
CA VAL A 314 -17.88 44.30 3.11
C VAL A 314 -19.38 44.03 3.11
N GLY A 315 -19.76 42.78 3.38
CA GLY A 315 -21.19 42.42 3.39
C GLY A 315 -21.46 41.17 4.20
N ILE A 316 -22.70 40.76 4.16
CA ILE A 316 -23.20 39.49 4.68
C ILE A 316 -23.92 38.77 3.55
N SER A 317 -23.70 37.48 3.44
CA SER A 317 -24.37 36.61 2.46
C SER A 317 -25.10 35.47 3.16
N LEU A 318 -26.26 35.14 2.63
CA LEU A 318 -27.01 33.94 2.95
C LEU A 318 -26.97 33.04 1.73
N SER A 319 -26.36 31.86 1.86
CA SER A 319 -26.27 30.86 0.79
C SER A 319 -26.85 29.53 1.23
N TYR A 320 -27.44 28.80 0.30
CA TYR A 320 -27.75 27.39 0.47
C TYR A 320 -26.77 26.57 -0.35
N GLY A 321 -26.16 25.56 0.28
CA GLY A 321 -25.22 24.67 -0.38
C GLY A 321 -25.45 23.22 -0.02
N SER A 322 -25.01 22.33 -0.91
CA SER A 322 -24.93 20.90 -0.66
C SER A 322 -23.64 20.34 -1.20
N GLN A 323 -23.08 19.36 -0.48
CA GLN A 323 -21.91 18.62 -0.90
C GLN A 323 -22.05 17.15 -0.54
N SER A 324 -21.57 16.28 -1.43
CA SER A 324 -21.51 14.84 -1.23
C SER A 324 -20.17 14.34 -1.71
N SER A 325 -19.55 13.46 -0.93
CA SER A 325 -18.36 12.73 -1.35
C SER A 325 -18.44 11.29 -0.89
N LYS A 326 -17.86 10.39 -1.70
CA LYS A 326 -17.68 8.99 -1.38
C LYS A 326 -16.29 8.56 -1.79
N SER A 327 -15.58 7.90 -0.90
CA SER A 327 -14.30 7.25 -1.18
C SER A 327 -14.38 5.80 -0.72
N THR A 328 -13.94 4.90 -1.55
CA THR A 328 -13.83 3.47 -1.23
C THR A 328 -12.44 3.01 -1.62
N ARG A 329 -11.76 2.31 -0.72
CA ARG A 329 -10.45 1.71 -0.93
C ARG A 329 -10.50 0.27 -0.47
N THR A 330 -10.17 -0.66 -1.38
CA THR A 330 -10.08 -2.09 -1.10
C THR A 330 -8.64 -2.53 -1.28
N SER A 331 -8.10 -3.20 -0.27
CA SER A 331 -6.79 -3.85 -0.31
C SER A 331 -6.99 -5.35 -0.13
N THR A 332 -6.40 -6.13 -1.03
CA THR A 332 -6.41 -7.60 -0.92
C THR A 332 -4.95 -8.07 -0.88
N GLN A 333 -4.68 -9.02 -0.01
CA GLN A 333 -3.36 -9.58 0.21
C GLN A 333 -3.45 -11.09 0.29
N ALA A 334 -2.51 -11.79 -0.34
CA ALA A 334 -2.32 -13.22 -0.19
C ALA A 334 -0.84 -13.49 0.08
N THR A 335 -0.56 -14.17 1.19
CA THR A 335 0.81 -14.45 1.68
C THR A 335 1.00 -15.94 1.90
N ALA A 336 2.16 -16.44 1.53
CA ALA A 336 2.53 -17.82 1.77
C ALA A 336 2.99 -18.02 3.21
N LYS A 337 2.41 -18.99 3.89
CA LYS A 337 2.86 -19.55 5.17
C LYS A 337 3.60 -20.84 4.90
N GLY A 338 4.93 -20.78 4.84
CA GLY A 338 5.79 -21.93 4.56
C GLY A 338 5.68 -23.03 5.60
N SER A 339 6.05 -24.25 5.22
CA SER A 339 6.41 -25.31 6.16
C SER A 339 7.85 -25.13 6.62
N SER A 340 8.14 -25.46 7.88
CA SER A 340 9.48 -25.41 8.46
C SER A 340 9.88 -26.80 8.96
N LEU A 341 11.02 -27.31 8.51
CA LEU A 341 11.62 -28.56 8.95
C LEU A 341 12.98 -28.27 9.57
N THR A 342 13.12 -28.48 10.87
CA THR A 342 14.35 -28.18 11.61
C THR A 342 14.86 -29.41 12.33
N ALA A 343 16.07 -29.86 11.95
CA ALA A 343 16.76 -30.96 12.60
C ALA A 343 18.00 -30.47 13.37
N GLY A 344 18.11 -30.84 14.64
CA GLY A 344 19.26 -30.51 15.49
C GLY A 344 20.52 -31.31 15.14
N ASN A 345 20.40 -32.32 14.30
CA ASN A 345 21.51 -33.10 13.75
C ASN A 345 21.33 -33.20 12.21
N ASN A 346 20.87 -34.32 11.67
CA ASN A 346 20.74 -34.52 10.24
C ASN A 346 19.29 -34.47 9.78
N LEU A 347 19.05 -33.95 8.57
CA LEU A 347 17.76 -33.98 7.89
C LEU A 347 17.86 -34.83 6.61
N THR A 348 17.02 -35.85 6.50
CA THR A 348 16.95 -36.72 5.33
C THR A 348 15.55 -36.70 4.72
N VAL A 349 15.41 -36.32 3.46
CA VAL A 349 14.15 -36.34 2.72
C VAL A 349 14.32 -37.21 1.45
N VAL A 350 13.49 -38.25 1.32
CA VAL A 350 13.62 -39.22 0.25
C VAL A 350 12.28 -39.47 -0.46
N ALA A 351 12.25 -39.19 -1.77
CA ALA A 351 11.19 -39.60 -2.68
C ALA A 351 11.67 -40.89 -3.43
N THR A 352 11.20 -42.07 -2.99
CA THR A 352 11.75 -43.35 -3.36
C THR A 352 11.42 -43.81 -4.79
N ASP A 353 10.36 -43.30 -5.41
CA ASP A 353 9.88 -43.74 -6.74
C ASP A 353 9.34 -42.58 -7.61
N GLY A 354 9.31 -41.36 -7.08
CA GLY A 354 8.70 -40.19 -7.72
C GLY A 354 9.51 -38.94 -7.56
N ASP A 355 8.74 -37.85 -7.38
CA ASP A 355 9.25 -36.48 -7.32
C ASP A 355 9.31 -35.97 -5.89
N MET A 356 10.21 -35.02 -5.64
CA MET A 356 10.25 -34.19 -4.45
C MET A 356 9.87 -32.76 -4.84
N LEU A 357 8.93 -32.17 -4.09
CA LEU A 357 8.55 -30.76 -4.20
C LEU A 357 8.74 -30.06 -2.85
N VAL A 358 9.54 -29.01 -2.83
CA VAL A 358 9.59 -28.05 -1.71
C VAL A 358 9.18 -26.70 -2.26
N HIS A 359 8.12 -26.11 -1.71
CA HIS A 359 7.51 -24.88 -2.24
C HIS A 359 7.30 -23.86 -1.14
N GLY A 360 8.02 -22.74 -1.21
CA GLY A 360 7.96 -21.63 -0.27
C GLY A 360 8.19 -22.04 1.19
N SER A 361 9.10 -22.99 1.41
CA SER A 361 9.31 -23.66 2.70
C SER A 361 10.79 -23.72 3.07
N GLN A 362 11.08 -23.95 4.35
CA GLN A 362 12.43 -23.94 4.92
C GLN A 362 12.82 -25.31 5.43
N LEU A 363 14.00 -25.76 5.05
CA LEU A 363 14.61 -27.01 5.51
C LEU A 363 15.99 -26.70 6.11
N ASP A 364 16.14 -26.92 7.41
CA ASP A 364 17.34 -26.60 8.17
C ASP A 364 17.87 -27.85 8.90
N ALA A 365 19.12 -28.17 8.72
CA ALA A 365 19.84 -29.17 9.49
C ALA A 365 21.09 -28.56 10.12
N GLN A 366 21.36 -28.90 11.38
CA GLN A 366 22.57 -28.41 12.07
C GLN A 366 23.86 -29.04 11.50
N ASN A 367 23.77 -30.26 10.96
CA ASN A 367 24.87 -30.96 10.31
C ASN A 367 24.52 -31.27 8.85
N ASP A 368 24.29 -32.53 8.51
CA ASP A 368 24.08 -32.96 7.12
C ASP A 368 22.61 -32.86 6.72
N LEU A 369 22.39 -32.41 5.48
CA LEU A 369 21.09 -32.41 4.84
C LEU A 369 21.12 -33.20 3.53
N TRP A 370 20.25 -34.21 3.42
CA TRP A 370 20.16 -35.11 2.28
C TRP A 370 18.78 -34.99 1.61
N LEU A 371 18.76 -34.57 0.36
CA LEU A 371 17.59 -34.58 -0.51
C LEU A 371 17.78 -35.60 -1.64
N GLN A 372 16.86 -36.56 -1.74
CA GLN A 372 16.94 -37.57 -2.79
C GLN A 372 15.57 -37.81 -3.43
N ALA A 373 15.51 -37.79 -4.76
CA ALA A 373 14.34 -38.18 -5.53
C ALA A 373 14.74 -39.16 -6.64
N SER A 374 13.94 -40.23 -6.84
CA SER A 374 14.12 -41.12 -7.97
C SER A 374 13.88 -40.45 -9.32
N ARG A 375 13.11 -39.35 -9.32
CA ARG A 375 12.81 -38.53 -10.49
C ARG A 375 13.33 -37.13 -10.28
N ASP A 376 12.44 -36.18 -10.07
CA ASP A 376 12.77 -34.74 -10.05
C ASP A 376 12.81 -34.16 -8.62
N VAL A 377 13.79 -33.30 -8.37
CA VAL A 377 13.84 -32.45 -7.18
C VAL A 377 13.45 -31.03 -7.60
N ASN A 378 12.34 -30.53 -7.06
CA ASN A 378 11.82 -29.19 -7.35
C ASN A 378 11.79 -28.35 -6.06
N LEU A 379 12.62 -27.31 -6.03
CA LEU A 379 12.68 -26.31 -4.97
C LEU A 379 12.18 -24.99 -5.55
N ILE A 380 10.99 -24.55 -5.14
CA ILE A 380 10.27 -23.46 -5.81
C ILE A 380 9.79 -22.44 -4.77
N SER A 381 9.94 -21.16 -5.05
CA SER A 381 9.37 -20.09 -4.22
C SER A 381 7.84 -20.08 -4.26
N ALA A 382 7.21 -19.59 -3.21
CA ALA A 382 5.78 -19.32 -3.20
C ALA A 382 5.49 -17.87 -3.56
N LEU A 383 4.39 -17.63 -4.27
CA LEU A 383 3.96 -16.32 -4.72
C LEU A 383 3.10 -15.64 -3.64
N ASN A 384 3.49 -14.42 -3.27
CA ASN A 384 2.67 -13.50 -2.52
C ASN A 384 2.10 -12.44 -3.46
N THR A 385 0.87 -12.04 -3.24
CA THR A 385 0.20 -11.01 -4.05
C THR A 385 -0.41 -9.93 -3.17
N SER A 386 -0.37 -8.70 -3.65
CA SER A 386 -1.07 -7.57 -3.06
C SER A 386 -1.80 -6.80 -4.15
N THR A 387 -3.05 -6.43 -3.90
CA THR A 387 -3.81 -5.57 -4.80
C THR A 387 -4.44 -4.42 -4.04
N LEU A 388 -4.55 -3.29 -4.71
CA LEU A 388 -5.19 -2.09 -4.22
C LEU A 388 -6.14 -1.58 -5.28
N ASP A 389 -7.41 -1.33 -4.93
CA ASP A 389 -8.39 -0.66 -5.76
C ASP A 389 -9.06 0.46 -4.96
N GLY A 390 -8.91 1.68 -5.43
CA GLY A 390 -9.45 2.87 -4.83
C GLY A 390 -10.29 3.68 -5.81
N GLN A 391 -11.42 4.19 -5.34
CA GLN A 391 -12.30 5.07 -6.10
C GLN A 391 -12.80 6.20 -5.21
N ASN A 392 -12.79 7.41 -5.71
CA ASN A 392 -13.40 8.54 -5.04
C ASN A 392 -14.24 9.37 -5.99
N GLU A 393 -15.32 9.93 -5.47
CA GLU A 393 -16.22 10.82 -6.19
C GLU A 393 -16.70 11.91 -5.23
N SER A 394 -16.74 13.12 -5.72
CA SER A 394 -17.29 14.25 -4.99
C SER A 394 -18.08 15.18 -5.91
N HIS A 395 -19.15 15.77 -5.39
CA HIS A 395 -19.91 16.78 -6.09
C HIS A 395 -20.59 17.71 -5.09
N GLY A 396 -20.73 18.95 -5.48
CA GLY A 396 -21.38 19.96 -4.65
C GLY A 396 -21.78 21.19 -5.43
N GLY A 397 -22.54 22.04 -4.77
CA GLY A 397 -22.91 23.33 -5.31
C GLY A 397 -23.57 24.21 -4.27
N SER A 398 -23.53 25.51 -4.52
CA SER A 398 -24.19 26.50 -3.67
C SER A 398 -24.80 27.64 -4.49
N ALA A 399 -25.82 28.24 -3.94
CA ALA A 399 -26.41 29.48 -4.45
C ALA A 399 -26.74 30.42 -3.27
N GLY A 400 -26.46 31.68 -3.44
CA GLY A 400 -26.63 32.65 -2.34
C GLY A 400 -27.00 34.05 -2.81
N VAL A 401 -27.49 34.80 -1.86
CA VAL A 401 -27.75 36.24 -1.96
C VAL A 401 -27.02 36.97 -0.85
N GLY A 402 -26.50 38.14 -1.15
CA GLY A 402 -25.79 38.99 -0.18
C GLY A 402 -26.21 40.42 -0.25
N ILE A 403 -25.98 41.11 0.85
CA ILE A 403 -26.08 42.58 0.95
C ILE A 403 -24.69 43.06 1.33
N GLY A 404 -24.11 43.88 0.46
CA GLY A 404 -22.80 44.48 0.68
C GLY A 404 -22.91 45.99 0.86
N TYR A 405 -21.83 46.56 1.37
CA TYR A 405 -21.63 48.00 1.50
C TYR A 405 -20.17 48.33 1.13
N GLY A 406 -20.01 49.43 0.44
CA GLY A 406 -18.72 50.02 0.09
C GLY A 406 -18.83 51.49 -0.18
N SER A 407 -17.81 52.09 -0.76
CA SER A 407 -17.79 53.53 -1.04
C SER A 407 -18.87 53.97 -2.05
N GLY A 408 -19.37 53.05 -2.86
CA GLY A 408 -20.49 53.25 -3.81
C GLY A 408 -21.89 53.15 -3.18
N GLY A 409 -21.99 52.79 -1.89
CA GLY A 409 -23.25 52.61 -1.20
C GLY A 409 -23.56 51.14 -0.90
N ALA A 410 -24.84 50.80 -0.82
CA ALA A 410 -25.30 49.42 -0.58
C ALA A 410 -25.66 48.71 -1.90
N GLY A 411 -25.22 47.48 -2.05
CA GLY A 411 -25.50 46.65 -3.21
C GLY A 411 -26.08 45.28 -2.82
N ILE A 412 -26.82 44.67 -3.73
CA ILE A 412 -27.31 43.28 -3.59
C ILE A 412 -26.51 42.40 -4.53
N SER A 413 -25.93 41.35 -3.98
CA SER A 413 -25.18 40.35 -4.77
C SER A 413 -25.90 39.01 -4.84
N VAL A 414 -25.75 38.33 -5.95
CA VAL A 414 -26.12 36.91 -6.12
C VAL A 414 -24.87 36.11 -6.44
N SER A 415 -24.77 34.87 -5.94
CA SER A 415 -23.65 33.99 -6.21
C SER A 415 -24.12 32.55 -6.45
N ALA A 416 -23.38 31.84 -7.26
CA ALA A 416 -23.57 30.40 -7.45
C ALA A 416 -22.23 29.73 -7.67
N SER A 417 -22.09 28.50 -7.20
CA SER A 417 -20.92 27.66 -7.46
C SER A 417 -21.29 26.20 -7.63
N VAL A 418 -20.49 25.48 -8.40
CA VAL A 418 -20.56 24.02 -8.56
C VAL A 418 -19.14 23.46 -8.54
N ASN A 419 -18.99 22.26 -7.97
CA ASN A 419 -17.74 21.55 -7.96
C ASN A 419 -17.97 20.05 -8.12
N GLY A 420 -17.00 19.35 -8.66
CA GLY A 420 -16.99 17.90 -8.76
C GLY A 420 -15.57 17.37 -8.89
N GLY A 421 -15.38 16.16 -8.42
CA GLY A 421 -14.11 15.45 -8.52
C GLY A 421 -14.33 13.97 -8.63
N LYS A 422 -13.40 13.29 -9.27
CA LYS A 422 -13.34 11.83 -9.33
C LYS A 422 -11.90 11.37 -9.38
N GLY A 423 -11.65 10.22 -8.75
CA GLY A 423 -10.34 9.60 -8.78
C GLY A 423 -10.43 8.10 -8.76
N THR A 424 -9.37 7.49 -9.27
CA THR A 424 -9.14 6.06 -9.23
C THR A 424 -7.71 5.79 -8.80
N GLU A 425 -7.51 4.72 -8.06
CA GLU A 425 -6.21 4.25 -7.60
C GLU A 425 -6.16 2.74 -7.79
N ARG A 426 -5.09 2.23 -8.37
CA ARG A 426 -4.86 0.80 -8.55
C ARG A 426 -3.41 0.46 -8.23
N GLY A 427 -3.22 -0.60 -7.45
CA GLY A 427 -1.94 -1.19 -7.16
C GLY A 427 -1.98 -2.69 -7.41
N ASN A 428 -0.87 -3.26 -7.86
CA ASN A 428 -0.72 -4.69 -8.05
C ASN A 428 0.75 -5.06 -7.81
N GLY A 429 1.02 -5.72 -6.69
CA GLY A 429 2.34 -6.16 -6.28
C GLY A 429 2.43 -7.68 -6.20
N THR A 430 3.58 -8.22 -6.56
CA THR A 430 3.95 -9.61 -6.30
C THR A 430 5.30 -9.66 -5.64
N THR A 431 5.42 -10.47 -4.59
CA THR A 431 6.69 -10.80 -3.95
C THR A 431 6.84 -12.31 -3.85
N ARG A 432 8.05 -12.79 -3.59
CA ARG A 432 8.34 -14.22 -3.47
C ARG A 432 8.68 -14.57 -2.03
N THR A 433 8.17 -15.71 -1.56
CA THR A 433 8.70 -16.40 -0.38
C THR A 433 9.59 -17.51 -0.88
N GLU A 434 10.89 -17.35 -0.71
CA GLU A 434 11.88 -18.29 -1.23
C GLU A 434 11.79 -19.63 -0.52
N THR A 435 12.17 -20.69 -1.26
CA THR A 435 12.49 -21.97 -0.65
C THR A 435 13.95 -21.96 -0.23
N THR A 436 14.21 -22.22 1.05
CA THR A 436 15.57 -22.29 1.59
C THR A 436 15.89 -23.70 2.10
N VAL A 437 17.08 -24.17 1.79
CA VAL A 437 17.61 -25.45 2.25
C VAL A 437 19.03 -25.24 2.80
N ASN A 438 19.20 -25.38 4.10
CA ASN A 438 20.44 -25.05 4.78
C ASN A 438 20.97 -26.25 5.53
N ALA A 439 22.20 -26.68 5.22
CA ALA A 439 22.97 -27.64 5.99
C ALA A 439 24.10 -26.94 6.76
N GLY A 440 24.28 -27.27 8.00
CA GLY A 440 25.41 -26.73 8.78
C GLY A 440 26.76 -27.34 8.34
N ASP A 441 26.75 -28.56 7.81
CA ASP A 441 27.94 -29.22 7.26
C ASP A 441 27.72 -29.56 5.78
N THR A 442 27.25 -30.73 5.44
CA THR A 442 27.15 -31.17 4.03
C THR A 442 25.70 -31.17 3.54
N LEU A 443 25.45 -30.42 2.46
CA LEU A 443 24.24 -30.57 1.67
C LEU A 443 24.44 -31.53 0.53
N THR A 444 23.63 -32.59 0.44
CA THR A 444 23.64 -33.53 -0.67
C THR A 444 22.29 -33.53 -1.40
N ILE A 445 22.31 -33.34 -2.72
CA ILE A 445 21.14 -33.38 -3.59
C ILE A 445 21.33 -34.50 -4.64
N VAL A 446 20.40 -35.45 -4.67
CA VAL A 446 20.42 -36.55 -5.65
C VAL A 446 19.09 -36.60 -6.40
N SER A 447 19.10 -36.47 -7.70
CA SER A 447 17.91 -36.64 -8.53
C SER A 447 18.19 -37.62 -9.69
N GLY A 448 17.26 -38.55 -9.92
CA GLY A 448 17.37 -39.50 -11.07
C GLY A 448 17.12 -38.80 -12.40
N ARG A 449 16.49 -37.59 -12.39
CA ARG A 449 16.21 -36.81 -13.59
C ARG A 449 16.65 -35.36 -13.40
N ASP A 450 15.70 -34.44 -13.14
CA ASP A 450 15.99 -33.03 -13.10
C ASP A 450 16.04 -32.49 -11.67
N THR A 451 16.87 -31.49 -11.48
CA THR A 451 16.84 -30.62 -10.27
C THR A 451 16.54 -29.19 -10.70
N ASN A 452 15.44 -28.64 -10.19
CA ASN A 452 14.98 -27.29 -10.48
C ASN A 452 14.97 -26.44 -9.20
N LEU A 453 15.71 -25.34 -9.21
CA LEU A 453 15.74 -24.33 -8.18
C LEU A 453 15.14 -23.04 -8.78
N THR A 454 13.92 -22.70 -8.44
CA THR A 454 13.22 -21.48 -8.94
C THR A 454 12.82 -20.62 -7.76
N GLY A 455 13.43 -19.44 -7.59
CA GLY A 455 13.26 -18.65 -6.37
C GLY A 455 13.73 -19.45 -5.13
N ALA A 456 14.85 -20.13 -5.23
CA ALA A 456 15.33 -21.01 -4.17
C ALA A 456 16.83 -20.84 -3.89
N GLN A 457 17.19 -20.96 -2.63
CA GLN A 457 18.57 -20.92 -2.16
C GLN A 457 18.90 -22.21 -1.41
N VAL A 458 20.00 -22.84 -1.79
CA VAL A 458 20.50 -24.02 -1.08
C VAL A 458 21.92 -23.77 -0.61
N SER A 459 22.22 -24.11 0.65
CA SER A 459 23.52 -23.84 1.26
C SER A 459 24.03 -24.99 2.12
N GLY A 460 25.36 -25.08 2.25
CA GLY A 460 26.07 -25.98 3.13
C GLY A 460 27.54 -25.61 3.20
N GLU A 461 28.27 -26.05 4.24
CA GLU A 461 29.73 -25.88 4.27
C GLU A 461 30.36 -26.59 3.06
N SER A 462 29.83 -27.75 2.69
CA SER A 462 30.09 -28.43 1.42
C SER A 462 28.77 -28.71 0.71
N VAL A 463 28.72 -28.56 -0.63
CA VAL A 463 27.55 -28.90 -1.41
C VAL A 463 27.91 -29.98 -2.47
N LEU A 464 27.21 -31.11 -2.37
CA LEU A 464 27.34 -32.24 -3.30
C LEU A 464 26.02 -32.39 -4.09
N ALA A 465 26.11 -32.49 -5.41
CA ALA A 465 24.93 -32.75 -6.23
C ALA A 465 25.20 -33.78 -7.30
N ASP A 466 24.38 -34.85 -7.39
CA ASP A 466 24.38 -35.82 -8.44
C ASP A 466 23.01 -35.84 -9.15
N ILE A 467 22.98 -35.29 -10.37
CA ILE A 467 21.77 -34.98 -11.11
C ILE A 467 21.76 -35.79 -12.40
N GLY A 468 20.83 -36.73 -12.53
CA GLY A 468 20.78 -37.69 -13.62
C GLY A 468 20.56 -37.05 -14.99
N ARG A 469 19.86 -35.88 -15.07
CA ARG A 469 19.59 -35.24 -16.36
C ARG A 469 19.94 -33.74 -16.35
N ASN A 470 19.07 -32.84 -15.89
CA ASN A 470 19.30 -31.40 -16.00
C ASN A 470 19.28 -30.69 -14.65
N LEU A 471 20.12 -29.68 -14.52
CA LEU A 471 20.08 -28.69 -13.44
C LEU A 471 19.60 -27.32 -13.98
N THR A 472 18.52 -26.81 -13.45
CA THR A 472 18.03 -25.45 -13.78
C THR A 472 17.97 -24.62 -12.52
N ILE A 473 18.61 -23.45 -12.51
CA ILE A 473 18.55 -22.50 -11.41
C ILE A 473 18.07 -21.16 -11.97
N THR A 474 16.95 -20.68 -11.48
CA THR A 474 16.28 -19.46 -11.98
C THR A 474 15.94 -18.53 -10.82
N SER A 475 16.43 -17.31 -10.87
CA SER A 475 15.99 -16.25 -9.98
C SER A 475 14.65 -15.68 -10.43
N GLU A 476 13.81 -15.33 -9.50
CA GLU A 476 12.50 -14.73 -9.76
C GLU A 476 12.49 -13.26 -9.37
N GLN A 477 11.67 -12.48 -10.07
CA GLN A 477 11.54 -11.05 -9.85
C GLN A 477 10.28 -10.75 -9.04
N ASP A 478 10.42 -9.84 -8.09
CA ASP A 478 9.32 -9.14 -7.46
C ASP A 478 8.82 -8.04 -8.38
N THR A 479 7.53 -7.74 -8.33
CA THR A 479 6.91 -6.69 -9.13
C THR A 479 6.06 -5.78 -8.28
N ASP A 480 6.02 -4.49 -8.61
CA ASP A 480 5.08 -3.55 -8.03
C ASP A 480 4.65 -2.53 -9.09
N ARG A 481 3.34 -2.46 -9.33
CA ARG A 481 2.72 -1.54 -10.27
C ARG A 481 1.70 -0.67 -9.57
N TYR A 482 1.77 0.61 -9.83
CA TYR A 482 0.84 1.58 -9.28
C TYR A 482 0.34 2.53 -10.37
N ASP A 483 -0.97 2.76 -10.43
CA ASP A 483 -1.63 3.72 -11.31
C ASP A 483 -2.66 4.51 -10.50
N SER A 484 -2.59 5.82 -10.55
CA SER A 484 -3.64 6.67 -9.98
C SER A 484 -3.96 7.84 -10.88
N LYS A 485 -5.23 8.23 -10.87
CA LYS A 485 -5.75 9.37 -11.62
C LYS A 485 -6.75 10.12 -10.76
N GLN A 486 -6.56 11.43 -10.61
CA GLN A 486 -7.47 12.32 -9.90
C GLN A 486 -7.83 13.50 -10.82
N GLN A 487 -9.11 13.86 -10.85
CA GLN A 487 -9.61 15.00 -11.61
C GLN A 487 -10.56 15.80 -10.75
N ASN A 488 -10.38 17.11 -10.70
CA ASN A 488 -11.26 18.01 -9.99
C ASN A 488 -11.63 19.19 -10.92
N ALA A 489 -12.87 19.62 -10.84
CA ALA A 489 -13.37 20.78 -11.55
C ALA A 489 -14.26 21.62 -10.63
N SER A 490 -14.13 22.93 -10.71
CA SER A 490 -15.04 23.85 -10.04
C SER A 490 -15.33 25.05 -10.91
N ALA A 491 -16.54 25.56 -10.78
CA ALA A 491 -16.96 26.81 -11.41
C ALA A 491 -17.82 27.61 -10.45
N GLY A 492 -17.60 28.91 -10.39
CA GLY A 492 -18.38 29.80 -9.55
C GLY A 492 -18.47 31.20 -10.11
N GLY A 493 -19.45 31.94 -9.67
CA GLY A 493 -19.60 33.35 -10.05
C GLY A 493 -20.47 34.11 -9.11
N SER A 494 -20.28 35.43 -9.11
CA SER A 494 -21.12 36.39 -8.37
C SER A 494 -21.44 37.60 -9.24
N PHE A 495 -22.59 38.22 -8.99
CA PHE A 495 -23.01 39.44 -9.63
C PHE A 495 -23.65 40.39 -8.62
N THR A 496 -23.22 41.64 -8.66
CA THR A 496 -23.71 42.69 -7.74
C THR A 496 -24.55 43.72 -8.53
N PHE A 497 -25.81 43.84 -8.13
CA PHE A 497 -26.73 44.86 -8.66
C PHE A 497 -26.41 46.17 -7.94
N GLY A 498 -26.23 47.24 -8.69
CA GLY A 498 -25.80 48.54 -8.21
C GLY A 498 -24.63 49.03 -9.02
N THR A 499 -23.44 48.52 -8.77
CA THR A 499 -22.23 48.74 -9.61
C THR A 499 -22.23 47.95 -10.92
N MET A 500 -23.16 46.99 -11.10
CA MET A 500 -23.19 46.09 -12.25
C MET A 500 -21.87 45.32 -12.42
N SER A 501 -21.25 44.96 -11.29
CA SER A 501 -19.97 44.21 -11.23
C SER A 501 -20.23 42.74 -11.02
N GLY A 502 -19.34 41.89 -11.52
CA GLY A 502 -19.43 40.44 -11.39
C GLY A 502 -18.07 39.79 -11.34
N SER A 503 -18.03 38.57 -10.80
CA SER A 503 -16.85 37.70 -10.87
C SER A 503 -17.29 36.35 -11.37
N ALA A 504 -16.38 35.66 -12.08
CA ALA A 504 -16.53 34.28 -12.46
C ALA A 504 -15.18 33.58 -12.30
N SER A 505 -15.20 32.32 -11.89
CA SER A 505 -14.01 31.49 -11.80
C SER A 505 -14.32 30.09 -12.32
N VAL A 506 -13.34 29.50 -13.00
CA VAL A 506 -13.36 28.10 -13.42
C VAL A 506 -11.98 27.54 -13.11
N ASN A 507 -11.94 26.43 -12.38
CA ASN A 507 -10.70 25.73 -12.08
C ASN A 507 -10.84 24.27 -12.47
N TYR A 508 -9.75 23.71 -12.97
CA TYR A 508 -9.62 22.31 -13.33
C TYR A 508 -8.26 21.82 -12.87
N SER A 509 -8.21 20.64 -12.24
CA SER A 509 -6.94 19.96 -11.97
C SER A 509 -7.02 18.50 -12.38
N ARG A 510 -5.89 17.97 -12.79
CA ARG A 510 -5.68 16.56 -13.10
C ARG A 510 -4.32 16.13 -12.59
N ASP A 511 -4.34 15.01 -11.85
CA ASP A 511 -3.16 14.34 -11.33
C ASP A 511 -3.11 12.93 -11.90
N SER A 512 -1.92 12.47 -12.25
CA SER A 512 -1.65 11.11 -12.70
C SER A 512 -0.33 10.64 -12.10
N MET A 513 -0.33 9.43 -11.54
CA MET A 513 0.89 8.76 -11.06
C MET A 513 0.92 7.36 -11.62
N ASN A 514 2.05 6.98 -12.19
CA ASN A 514 2.32 5.63 -12.68
C ASN A 514 3.66 5.17 -12.16
N SER A 515 3.75 3.92 -11.73
CA SER A 515 5.01 3.29 -11.33
C SER A 515 5.02 1.84 -11.78
N ASP A 516 6.14 1.38 -12.29
CA ASP A 516 6.41 -0.01 -12.64
C ASP A 516 7.78 -0.41 -12.09
N TYR A 517 7.79 -1.48 -11.29
CA TYR A 517 8.96 -2.01 -10.63
C TYR A 517 9.04 -3.50 -10.87
N VAL A 518 10.21 -3.98 -11.30
CA VAL A 518 10.51 -5.39 -11.53
C VAL A 518 11.97 -5.64 -11.15
N SER A 519 12.23 -6.43 -10.10
CA SER A 519 13.60 -6.71 -9.64
C SER A 519 13.73 -8.03 -8.93
N VAL A 520 14.86 -8.72 -9.15
CA VAL A 520 15.27 -9.85 -8.34
C VAL A 520 15.73 -9.34 -6.98
N LYS A 521 14.98 -9.62 -5.93
CA LYS A 521 15.38 -9.29 -4.54
C LYS A 521 16.35 -10.31 -4.02
N GLU A 522 15.96 -11.57 -4.03
CA GLU A 522 16.75 -12.70 -3.56
C GLU A 522 17.23 -13.52 -4.77
N GLN A 523 18.53 -13.58 -4.96
CA GLN A 523 19.14 -14.34 -6.06
C GLN A 523 19.11 -15.85 -5.74
N SER A 524 18.53 -16.64 -6.64
CA SER A 524 18.55 -18.10 -6.54
C SER A 524 19.95 -18.65 -6.75
N GLY A 525 20.27 -19.69 -6.01
CA GLY A 525 21.61 -20.28 -6.17
C GLY A 525 21.93 -21.44 -5.25
N ILE A 526 23.12 -21.96 -5.49
CA ILE A 526 23.84 -22.90 -4.64
C ILE A 526 24.96 -22.11 -3.96
N PHE A 527 25.01 -22.17 -2.63
CA PHE A 527 25.95 -21.40 -1.82
C PHE A 527 26.77 -22.36 -0.94
N ALA A 528 27.97 -22.66 -1.37
CA ALA A 528 28.89 -23.50 -0.61
C ALA A 528 29.82 -22.67 0.29
N GLY A 529 30.15 -23.21 1.46
CA GLY A 529 31.13 -22.67 2.38
C GLY A 529 32.57 -23.02 1.97
N SER A 530 33.45 -23.17 2.97
CA SER A 530 34.88 -23.44 2.74
C SER A 530 35.17 -24.83 2.23
N GLY A 531 34.22 -25.77 2.30
CA GLY A 531 34.30 -27.10 1.72
C GLY A 531 34.09 -27.13 0.21
N GLY A 532 33.44 -26.07 -0.35
CA GLY A 532 33.23 -25.97 -1.80
C GLY A 532 32.05 -26.77 -2.33
N PHE A 533 32.01 -26.91 -3.63
CA PHE A 533 30.96 -27.70 -4.32
C PHE A 533 31.52 -28.72 -5.29
N ASP A 534 30.89 -29.93 -5.34
CA ASP A 534 31.09 -30.95 -6.38
C ASP A 534 29.71 -31.30 -6.98
N ILE A 535 29.43 -30.79 -8.18
CA ILE A 535 28.16 -30.89 -8.86
C ILE A 535 28.36 -31.68 -10.16
N ASN A 536 27.70 -32.84 -10.26
CA ASN A 536 27.67 -33.68 -11.44
C ASN A 536 26.28 -33.67 -12.08
N VAL A 537 26.21 -33.27 -13.37
CA VAL A 537 24.96 -33.15 -14.12
C VAL A 537 25.02 -33.97 -15.37
N GLY A 538 24.16 -34.99 -15.51
CA GLY A 538 24.14 -35.89 -16.64
C GLY A 538 23.94 -35.20 -18.00
N GLY A 539 23.06 -34.21 -18.08
CA GLY A 539 22.68 -33.45 -19.26
C GLY A 539 23.09 -31.97 -19.22
N HIS A 540 22.12 -31.11 -19.17
CA HIS A 540 22.29 -29.66 -19.30
C HIS A 540 22.23 -28.93 -17.94
N THR A 541 23.07 -27.91 -17.75
CA THR A 541 22.97 -26.95 -16.64
C THR A 541 22.56 -25.61 -17.21
N GLN A 542 21.47 -25.02 -16.69
CA GLN A 542 20.97 -23.68 -17.04
C GLN A 542 20.96 -22.76 -15.80
N LEU A 543 21.58 -21.59 -15.95
CA LEU A 543 21.56 -20.51 -14.92
C LEU A 543 20.85 -19.28 -15.47
N ASP A 544 19.72 -18.91 -14.90
CA ASP A 544 18.96 -17.71 -15.28
C ASP A 544 19.04 -16.68 -14.14
N GLY A 545 19.95 -15.70 -14.27
CA GLY A 545 20.24 -14.73 -13.23
C GLY A 545 20.61 -15.37 -11.88
N ALA A 546 21.25 -16.52 -11.92
CA ALA A 546 21.46 -17.39 -10.77
C ALA A 546 22.95 -17.68 -10.54
N VAL A 547 23.30 -18.08 -9.32
CA VAL A 547 24.69 -18.31 -8.95
C VAL A 547 24.95 -19.73 -8.44
N ILE A 548 26.16 -20.21 -8.70
CA ILE A 548 26.80 -21.30 -7.95
C ILE A 548 28.02 -20.66 -7.26
N ALA A 549 27.86 -20.31 -6.00
CA ALA A 549 28.80 -19.53 -5.20
C ALA A 549 29.52 -20.42 -4.18
N SER A 550 30.73 -20.03 -3.82
CA SER A 550 31.53 -20.73 -2.81
C SER A 550 32.52 -19.77 -2.15
N THR A 551 32.82 -20.02 -0.88
CA THR A 551 33.93 -19.36 -0.16
C THR A 551 35.21 -20.20 -0.17
N ALA A 552 35.18 -21.40 -0.78
CA ALA A 552 36.32 -22.29 -0.88
C ALA A 552 37.36 -21.84 -1.92
N THR A 553 38.54 -22.42 -1.84
CA THR A 553 39.54 -22.27 -2.90
C THR A 553 39.09 -22.99 -4.20
N ALA A 554 39.53 -22.52 -5.35
CA ALA A 554 39.12 -23.02 -6.64
C ALA A 554 39.30 -24.55 -6.84
N ASP A 555 40.23 -25.16 -6.13
CA ASP A 555 40.49 -26.62 -6.21
C ASP A 555 39.35 -27.44 -5.57
N ASN A 556 38.54 -26.85 -4.71
CA ASN A 556 37.42 -27.50 -4.05
C ASN A 556 36.09 -27.27 -4.79
N ASN A 557 36.10 -26.53 -5.90
CA ASN A 557 34.91 -26.19 -6.66
C ASN A 557 34.92 -26.93 -8.00
N ARG A 558 33.93 -27.80 -8.23
CA ARG A 558 33.80 -28.56 -9.46
C ARG A 558 32.36 -28.63 -9.96
N LEU A 559 32.15 -28.22 -11.20
CA LEU A 559 30.93 -28.49 -11.96
C LEU A 559 31.28 -29.36 -13.18
N ASP A 560 30.64 -30.53 -13.29
CA ASP A 560 30.75 -31.43 -14.44
C ASP A 560 29.37 -31.59 -15.08
N THR A 561 29.20 -31.11 -16.30
CA THR A 561 27.90 -31.09 -17.00
C THR A 561 28.02 -31.46 -18.46
N GLY A 562 26.92 -31.94 -19.07
CA GLY A 562 26.88 -32.19 -20.52
C GLY A 562 27.09 -30.89 -21.29
N THR A 563 26.18 -29.92 -21.11
CA THR A 563 26.28 -28.57 -21.67
C THR A 563 25.95 -27.53 -20.59
N LEU A 564 26.38 -26.29 -20.79
CA LEU A 564 26.15 -25.17 -19.86
C LEU A 564 25.55 -23.99 -20.60
N GLY A 565 24.41 -23.52 -20.14
CA GLY A 565 23.73 -22.32 -20.62
C GLY A 565 23.53 -21.31 -19.50
N TRP A 566 23.49 -20.03 -19.84
CA TRP A 566 23.16 -18.97 -18.88
C TRP A 566 22.55 -17.74 -19.54
N ARG A 567 21.83 -16.97 -18.77
CA ARG A 567 21.35 -15.64 -19.13
C ARG A 567 21.24 -14.78 -17.88
N ASP A 568 21.43 -13.49 -18.07
CA ASP A 568 21.22 -12.48 -17.05
C ASP A 568 19.74 -12.04 -17.02
N ILE A 569 19.31 -11.52 -15.87
CA ILE A 569 17.96 -10.96 -15.69
C ILE A 569 18.09 -9.45 -15.55
N HIS A 570 17.32 -8.72 -16.35
CA HIS A 570 17.27 -7.26 -16.29
C HIS A 570 16.23 -6.78 -15.28
N ASN A 571 16.63 -5.90 -14.38
CA ASN A 571 15.81 -5.29 -13.37
C ASN A 571 15.52 -3.83 -13.75
N THR A 572 14.28 -3.40 -13.61
CA THR A 572 13.84 -2.04 -13.97
C THR A 572 12.93 -1.46 -12.90
N ALA A 573 13.06 -0.16 -12.69
CA ALA A 573 12.11 0.62 -11.94
C ALA A 573 11.90 1.94 -12.66
N GLU A 574 10.64 2.30 -12.89
CA GLU A 574 10.27 3.55 -13.55
C GLU A 574 9.07 4.15 -12.83
N TYR A 575 9.03 5.46 -12.72
CA TYR A 575 7.82 6.16 -12.33
C TYR A 575 7.66 7.46 -13.09
N ASP A 576 6.40 7.87 -13.28
CA ASP A 576 6.00 9.11 -13.89
C ASP A 576 4.82 9.72 -13.11
N VAL A 577 4.96 10.98 -12.75
CA VAL A 577 3.98 11.75 -12.01
C VAL A 577 3.71 13.04 -12.75
N GLU A 578 2.47 13.26 -13.12
CA GLU A 578 2.01 14.47 -13.80
C GLU A 578 0.99 15.21 -12.93
N HIS A 579 1.20 16.49 -12.73
CA HIS A 579 0.21 17.41 -12.16
C HIS A 579 -0.06 18.54 -13.13
N GLN A 580 -1.33 18.72 -13.47
CA GLN A 580 -1.79 19.82 -14.33
C GLN A 580 -2.94 20.53 -13.65
N SER A 581 -2.81 21.83 -13.44
CA SER A 581 -3.93 22.64 -13.01
C SER A 581 -4.05 23.90 -13.85
N ALA A 582 -5.28 24.29 -14.14
CA ALA A 582 -5.62 25.50 -14.86
C ALA A 582 -6.77 26.23 -14.14
N GLY A 583 -6.57 27.49 -13.89
CA GLY A 583 -7.60 28.34 -13.28
C GLY A 583 -7.78 29.63 -14.05
N ILE A 584 -9.02 30.03 -14.28
CA ILE A 584 -9.38 31.32 -14.85
C ILE A 584 -10.31 32.00 -13.87
N SER A 585 -9.97 33.21 -13.46
CA SER A 585 -10.86 34.06 -12.67
C SER A 585 -11.00 35.41 -13.29
N THR A 586 -12.22 35.95 -13.27
CA THR A 586 -12.54 37.31 -13.71
C THR A 586 -13.17 38.05 -12.54
N GLY A 587 -12.77 39.30 -12.30
CA GLY A 587 -13.39 40.16 -11.29
C GLY A 587 -13.46 41.60 -11.78
N GLY A 588 -14.55 42.33 -11.49
CA GLY A 588 -14.72 43.74 -11.82
C GLY A 588 -15.95 44.08 -12.70
N SER A 589 -15.99 45.28 -13.28
CA SER A 589 -17.11 45.69 -14.15
C SER A 589 -17.09 44.93 -15.49
N ILE A 590 -18.26 44.44 -15.91
CA ILE A 590 -18.43 43.54 -17.07
C ILE A 590 -17.87 44.09 -18.37
N ALA A 591 -17.81 45.41 -18.55
CA ALA A 591 -17.41 46.04 -19.81
C ALA A 591 -15.90 46.26 -20.01
N GLY A 592 -15.10 46.31 -18.93
CA GLY A 592 -13.68 46.70 -19.02
C GLY A 592 -12.64 45.60 -18.76
N GLN A 593 -13.05 44.47 -18.18
CA GLN A 593 -12.08 43.48 -17.65
C GLN A 593 -12.04 42.14 -18.37
N PHE A 594 -12.96 41.88 -19.29
CA PHE A 594 -12.93 40.62 -20.05
C PHE A 594 -11.67 40.45 -20.92
N THR A 595 -11.05 41.54 -21.32
CA THR A 595 -9.82 41.57 -22.11
C THR A 595 -8.54 41.65 -21.28
N GLY A 596 -8.60 42.14 -20.02
CA GLY A 596 -7.44 42.32 -19.15
C GLY A 596 -7.10 41.12 -18.26
N ASN A 597 -8.06 40.28 -17.95
CA ASN A 597 -7.91 39.16 -17.00
C ASN A 597 -7.67 37.79 -17.62
N MET A 598 -7.58 37.69 -18.96
CA MET A 598 -7.11 36.45 -19.59
C MET A 598 -5.64 36.12 -19.32
N ALA A 599 -4.89 37.01 -18.67
CA ALA A 599 -3.48 36.82 -18.38
C ALA A 599 -3.16 36.23 -17.00
N SER A 600 -4.14 35.91 -16.18
CA SER A 600 -3.92 35.18 -14.91
C SER A 600 -4.20 33.66 -15.04
N ASN A 601 -4.00 33.11 -16.24
CA ASN A 601 -3.96 31.66 -16.45
C ASN A 601 -2.66 31.12 -15.87
N LEU A 602 -2.66 30.73 -14.62
CA LEU A 602 -1.57 29.96 -14.03
C LEU A 602 -1.77 28.50 -14.46
N LEU A 603 -1.05 28.09 -15.51
CA LEU A 603 -0.80 26.68 -15.79
C LEU A 603 0.26 26.24 -14.79
N VAL A 604 -0.14 25.45 -13.80
CA VAL A 604 0.79 24.80 -12.88
C VAL A 604 1.00 23.39 -13.39
N GLY A 605 2.22 23.11 -13.81
CA GLY A 605 2.72 21.78 -14.07
C GLY A 605 3.75 21.41 -13.00
N ALA A 606 3.63 20.26 -12.39
CA ALA A 606 4.64 19.70 -11.50
C ALA A 606 4.81 18.22 -11.86
N ASP A 607 5.67 18.00 -12.85
CA ASP A 607 5.97 16.66 -13.34
C ASP A 607 7.19 16.11 -12.60
N SER A 608 7.25 14.81 -12.40
CA SER A 608 8.38 14.09 -11.84
C SER A 608 8.46 12.73 -12.47
N SER A 609 9.64 12.32 -12.79
CA SER A 609 9.89 10.97 -13.26
C SER A 609 11.24 10.49 -12.73
N GLY A 610 11.39 9.19 -12.66
CA GLY A 610 12.66 8.57 -12.32
C GLY A 610 12.74 7.18 -12.92
N SER A 611 13.96 6.73 -13.16
CA SER A 611 14.25 5.38 -13.62
C SER A 611 15.49 4.84 -12.92
N ALA A 612 15.50 3.53 -12.69
CA ALA A 612 16.66 2.78 -12.24
C ALA A 612 16.72 1.45 -12.98
N GLU A 613 17.91 1.01 -13.27
CA GLU A 613 18.15 -0.27 -13.95
C GLU A 613 19.22 -1.04 -13.20
N GLY A 614 19.11 -2.34 -13.22
CA GLY A 614 20.10 -3.27 -12.68
C GLY A 614 20.13 -4.55 -13.46
N THR A 615 21.15 -5.36 -13.25
CA THR A 615 21.28 -6.65 -13.91
C THR A 615 21.70 -7.71 -12.91
N THR A 616 20.83 -8.68 -12.67
CA THR A 616 21.16 -9.88 -11.89
C THR A 616 21.83 -10.88 -12.83
N ARG A 617 23.13 -11.09 -12.63
CA ARG A 617 23.97 -11.89 -13.52
C ARG A 617 23.98 -13.35 -13.12
N ALA A 618 24.08 -14.19 -14.11
CA ALA A 618 24.46 -15.56 -13.90
C ALA A 618 25.98 -15.66 -13.65
N ALA A 619 26.39 -16.39 -12.60
CA ALA A 619 27.80 -16.57 -12.28
C ALA A 619 28.08 -17.91 -11.63
N ILE A 620 29.31 -18.44 -11.82
CA ILE A 620 29.83 -19.61 -11.12
C ILE A 620 31.17 -19.21 -10.49
N GLU A 621 31.38 -19.53 -9.22
CA GLU A 621 32.61 -19.26 -8.51
C GLU A 621 33.83 -19.93 -9.19
N ASN A 622 35.00 -19.39 -8.94
CA ASN A 622 36.26 -19.94 -9.47
C ASN A 622 36.40 -21.44 -9.11
N GLY A 623 36.72 -22.24 -10.10
CA GLY A 623 36.81 -23.68 -9.97
C GLY A 623 36.90 -24.39 -11.33
N THR A 624 36.85 -25.71 -11.29
CA THR A 624 36.87 -26.55 -12.48
C THR A 624 35.48 -26.70 -13.07
N VAL A 625 35.26 -26.19 -14.29
CA VAL A 625 34.03 -26.42 -15.07
C VAL A 625 34.34 -27.33 -16.24
N VAL A 626 33.73 -28.52 -16.21
CA VAL A 626 33.88 -29.55 -17.28
C VAL A 626 32.60 -29.57 -18.11
N VAL A 627 32.70 -29.24 -19.38
CA VAL A 627 31.62 -29.40 -20.37
C VAL A 627 31.96 -30.59 -21.24
N ARG A 628 31.18 -31.67 -21.11
CA ARG A 628 31.47 -32.96 -21.81
C ARG A 628 31.04 -32.95 -23.26
N ASP A 629 29.88 -32.36 -23.57
CA ASP A 629 29.30 -32.30 -24.92
C ASP A 629 29.64 -30.96 -25.59
N LYS A 630 30.86 -30.86 -26.05
CA LYS A 630 31.39 -29.66 -26.71
C LYS A 630 30.75 -29.39 -28.07
N GLU A 631 30.16 -30.40 -28.70
CA GLU A 631 29.55 -30.26 -30.03
C GLU A 631 28.22 -29.50 -29.95
N HIS A 632 27.50 -29.66 -28.86
CA HIS A 632 26.22 -28.96 -28.61
C HIS A 632 26.35 -27.78 -27.66
N GLN A 633 27.54 -27.44 -27.18
CA GLN A 633 27.80 -26.26 -26.38
C GLN A 633 27.68 -24.97 -27.23
N THR A 634 26.71 -24.12 -26.93
CA THR A 634 26.40 -22.92 -27.73
C THR A 634 27.09 -21.66 -27.26
N GLN A 635 27.35 -21.52 -25.96
CA GLN A 635 27.99 -20.35 -25.34
C GLN A 635 29.44 -20.66 -24.97
N ASP A 636 30.34 -19.67 -25.11
CA ASP A 636 31.74 -19.85 -24.67
C ASP A 636 31.81 -19.73 -23.14
N VAL A 637 32.19 -20.78 -22.46
CA VAL A 637 32.28 -20.86 -20.99
C VAL A 637 33.24 -19.79 -20.42
N ALA A 638 34.15 -19.28 -21.21
CA ALA A 638 35.02 -18.17 -20.79
C ALA A 638 34.30 -16.84 -20.60
N ASP A 639 33.12 -16.66 -21.21
CA ASP A 639 32.30 -15.46 -21.09
C ASP A 639 31.41 -15.46 -19.81
N LEU A 640 31.30 -16.60 -19.14
CA LEU A 640 30.51 -16.68 -17.89
C LEU A 640 31.22 -15.99 -16.74
N SER A 641 30.49 -15.09 -16.03
CA SER A 641 31.01 -14.39 -14.87
C SER A 641 31.52 -15.32 -13.77
N ARG A 642 32.63 -14.95 -13.16
CA ARG A 642 33.21 -15.61 -11.98
C ARG A 642 33.05 -14.76 -10.72
N ASP A 643 32.42 -13.61 -10.82
CA ASP A 643 32.12 -12.72 -9.69
C ASP A 643 30.72 -13.01 -9.16
N THR A 644 30.66 -14.00 -8.28
CA THR A 644 29.40 -14.40 -7.62
C THR A 644 28.99 -13.42 -6.52
N ALA A 645 29.96 -12.71 -5.92
CA ALA A 645 29.69 -11.78 -4.82
C ALA A 645 28.93 -10.51 -5.28
N ASN A 646 29.14 -10.06 -6.53
CA ASN A 646 28.49 -8.89 -7.11
C ASN A 646 27.51 -9.27 -8.24
N ALA A 647 27.03 -10.50 -8.26
CA ALA A 647 26.14 -10.99 -9.30
C ALA A 647 24.71 -10.44 -9.18
N ASN A 648 24.22 -10.23 -7.99
CA ASN A 648 22.87 -9.68 -7.79
C ASN A 648 22.85 -8.16 -7.96
N GLY A 649 22.47 -7.70 -9.14
CA GLY A 649 22.21 -6.29 -9.42
C GLY A 649 20.76 -5.91 -9.15
N SER A 650 20.23 -6.25 -7.98
CA SER A 650 18.91 -5.83 -7.52
C SER A 650 18.83 -4.32 -7.41
N ILE A 651 17.65 -3.80 -7.62
CA ILE A 651 17.32 -2.39 -7.41
C ILE A 651 16.20 -2.26 -6.37
N ASP A 652 16.16 -1.13 -5.68
CA ASP A 652 15.06 -0.81 -4.78
C ASP A 652 13.93 -0.10 -5.51
N THR A 653 12.75 -0.08 -4.91
CA THR A 653 11.64 0.76 -5.35
C THR A 653 12.04 2.23 -5.24
N ILE A 654 11.89 2.98 -6.33
CA ILE A 654 12.24 4.40 -6.42
C ILE A 654 11.02 5.32 -6.27
N PHE A 655 9.81 4.78 -6.37
CA PHE A 655 8.56 5.51 -6.24
C PHE A 655 8.08 5.54 -4.78
N ASP A 656 7.77 6.73 -4.30
CA ASP A 656 7.16 6.97 -2.99
C ASP A 656 5.91 7.84 -3.18
N LYS A 657 4.73 7.21 -3.15
CA LYS A 657 3.44 7.85 -3.35
C LYS A 657 3.22 9.06 -2.44
N GLU A 658 3.52 8.92 -1.14
CA GLU A 658 3.26 9.99 -0.17
C GLU A 658 4.19 11.18 -0.40
N LYS A 659 5.44 10.93 -0.76
CA LYS A 659 6.41 11.96 -1.13
C LYS A 659 5.92 12.72 -2.37
N GLU A 660 5.48 12.02 -3.40
CA GLU A 660 5.01 12.63 -4.64
C GLU A 660 3.70 13.42 -4.43
N GLN A 661 2.76 12.91 -3.64
CA GLN A 661 1.55 13.63 -3.27
C GLN A 661 1.88 14.94 -2.53
N ARG A 662 2.74 14.90 -1.52
CA ARG A 662 3.18 16.10 -0.79
C ARG A 662 3.83 17.12 -1.73
N ARG A 663 4.64 16.65 -2.66
CA ARG A 663 5.31 17.49 -3.64
C ARG A 663 4.33 18.21 -4.56
N MET A 664 3.29 17.52 -5.05
CA MET A 664 2.24 18.14 -5.86
C MET A 664 1.44 19.18 -5.07
N GLU A 665 1.09 18.89 -3.82
CA GLU A 665 0.42 19.85 -2.94
C GLU A 665 1.27 21.09 -2.67
N GLU A 666 2.57 20.93 -2.44
CA GLU A 666 3.51 22.04 -2.28
C GLU A 666 3.60 22.90 -3.56
N ALA A 667 3.72 22.27 -4.73
CA ALA A 667 3.79 22.98 -6.00
C ALA A 667 2.48 23.75 -6.28
N GLN A 668 1.33 23.17 -5.98
CA GLN A 668 0.04 23.84 -6.10
C GLN A 668 -0.06 25.06 -5.17
N LEU A 669 0.29 24.91 -3.88
CA LEU A 669 0.28 26.02 -2.92
C LEU A 669 1.23 27.15 -3.31
N ILE A 670 2.42 26.83 -3.80
CA ILE A 670 3.38 27.82 -4.31
C ILE A 670 2.77 28.59 -5.49
N GLY A 671 2.10 27.91 -6.42
CA GLY A 671 1.40 28.55 -7.53
C GLY A 671 0.30 29.49 -7.08
N GLU A 672 -0.52 29.07 -6.12
CA GLU A 672 -1.59 29.89 -5.53
C GLU A 672 -1.01 31.12 -4.81
N ILE A 673 0.06 30.97 -4.02
CA ILE A 673 0.78 32.06 -3.35
C ILE A 673 1.34 33.04 -4.39
N GLY A 674 1.98 32.54 -5.46
CA GLY A 674 2.50 33.38 -6.54
C GLY A 674 1.42 34.20 -7.23
N SER A 675 0.27 33.58 -7.49
CA SER A 675 -0.91 34.28 -8.03
C SER A 675 -1.41 35.39 -7.10
N GLN A 676 -1.50 35.12 -5.79
CA GLN A 676 -1.90 36.12 -4.79
C GLN A 676 -0.91 37.29 -4.70
N VAL A 677 0.39 37.01 -4.75
CA VAL A 677 1.44 38.07 -4.75
C VAL A 677 1.32 38.93 -6.00
N ALA A 678 1.08 38.33 -7.17
CA ALA A 678 0.87 39.06 -8.42
C ALA A 678 -0.39 39.94 -8.35
N ASP A 679 -1.48 39.44 -7.79
CA ASP A 679 -2.71 40.20 -7.59
C ASP A 679 -2.55 41.37 -6.61
N ILE A 680 -1.83 41.14 -5.50
CA ILE A 680 -1.49 42.18 -4.51
C ILE A 680 -0.67 43.29 -5.18
N ALA A 681 0.36 42.93 -5.94
CA ALA A 681 1.20 43.90 -6.66
C ALA A 681 0.38 44.73 -7.67
N ARG A 682 -0.47 44.07 -8.47
CA ARG A 682 -1.34 44.74 -9.43
C ARG A 682 -2.34 45.68 -8.77
N THR A 683 -3.01 45.23 -7.69
CA THR A 683 -3.99 46.03 -6.96
C THR A 683 -3.31 47.23 -6.28
N GLN A 684 -2.12 47.04 -5.72
CA GLN A 684 -1.33 48.15 -5.17
C GLN A 684 -0.96 49.19 -6.23
N GLY A 685 -0.58 48.72 -7.42
CA GLY A 685 -0.31 49.57 -8.58
C GLY A 685 -1.53 50.40 -8.99
N GLU A 686 -2.71 49.76 -9.02
CA GLU A 686 -3.96 50.48 -9.32
C GLU A 686 -4.31 51.52 -8.28
N ILE A 687 -4.14 51.21 -6.98
CA ILE A 687 -4.34 52.18 -5.90
C ILE A 687 -3.40 53.39 -6.07
N ASN A 688 -2.11 53.12 -6.26
CA ASN A 688 -1.09 54.18 -6.45
C ASN A 688 -1.39 55.04 -7.70
N ALA A 689 -1.78 54.40 -8.80
CA ALA A 689 -2.14 55.08 -10.04
C ALA A 689 -3.34 56.00 -9.92
N LEU A 690 -4.40 55.57 -9.21
CA LEU A 690 -5.56 56.38 -8.93
C LEU A 690 -5.24 57.53 -8.01
N GLU A 691 -4.41 57.33 -6.97
CA GLU A 691 -4.01 58.37 -6.04
C GLU A 691 -3.15 59.45 -6.75
N GLU A 692 -2.19 59.05 -7.58
CA GLU A 692 -1.35 59.97 -8.34
C GLU A 692 -2.16 60.78 -9.38
N ALA A 693 -3.01 60.08 -10.13
CA ALA A 693 -3.88 60.76 -11.09
C ALA A 693 -4.83 61.77 -10.42
N ARG A 694 -5.34 61.44 -9.22
CA ARG A 694 -6.24 62.30 -8.44
C ARG A 694 -5.52 63.52 -7.87
N LYS A 695 -4.25 63.41 -7.48
CA LYS A 695 -3.47 64.54 -7.07
C LYS A 695 -3.32 65.61 -8.16
N VAL A 696 -3.24 65.19 -9.42
CA VAL A 696 -3.11 66.05 -10.61
C VAL A 696 -4.49 66.54 -11.07
N HIS A 697 -5.52 65.73 -10.96
CA HIS A 697 -6.91 66.00 -11.47
C HIS A 697 -7.96 65.72 -10.41
N PRO A 698 -8.05 66.51 -9.34
CA PRO A 698 -8.94 66.23 -8.19
C PRO A 698 -10.43 66.28 -8.51
N GLU A 699 -10.81 66.94 -9.60
CA GLU A 699 -12.22 67.12 -10.05
C GLU A 699 -12.70 65.98 -10.96
N MET A 700 -11.80 65.12 -11.47
CA MET A 700 -12.15 64.07 -12.39
C MET A 700 -12.79 62.86 -11.71
N THR A 701 -13.73 62.22 -12.37
CA THR A 701 -14.27 60.94 -11.96
C THR A 701 -13.25 59.83 -12.09
N THR A 702 -13.42 58.71 -11.38
CA THR A 702 -12.52 57.57 -11.45
C THR A 702 -12.34 57.05 -12.88
N ASP A 703 -13.40 57.01 -13.71
CA ASP A 703 -13.32 56.62 -15.11
C ASP A 703 -12.46 57.60 -15.92
N GLN A 704 -12.61 58.91 -15.70
CA GLN A 704 -11.80 59.94 -16.34
C GLN A 704 -10.34 59.90 -15.87
N LEU A 705 -10.11 59.60 -14.58
CA LEU A 705 -8.75 59.42 -14.03
C LEU A 705 -8.03 58.25 -14.71
N LYS A 706 -8.71 57.15 -15.00
CA LYS A 706 -8.13 55.98 -15.72
C LYS A 706 -7.71 56.31 -17.15
N ASP A 707 -8.28 57.33 -17.77
CA ASP A 707 -7.92 57.82 -19.11
C ASP A 707 -6.75 58.79 -19.13
N THR A 708 -6.24 59.21 -17.96
CA THR A 708 -5.11 60.14 -17.85
C THR A 708 -3.76 59.45 -18.17
N GLN A 709 -2.80 60.25 -18.64
CA GLN A 709 -1.45 59.71 -18.88
C GLN A 709 -0.79 59.28 -17.56
N ALA A 710 -0.98 60.04 -16.48
CA ALA A 710 -0.44 59.71 -15.15
C ALA A 710 -0.89 58.32 -14.66
N TYR A 711 -2.17 57.99 -14.87
CA TYR A 711 -2.66 56.66 -14.55
C TYR A 711 -2.04 55.58 -15.42
N ARG A 712 -1.97 55.81 -16.73
CA ARG A 712 -1.37 54.83 -17.68
C ARG A 712 0.07 54.57 -17.39
N ASP A 713 0.85 55.59 -17.07
CA ASP A 713 2.27 55.48 -16.74
C ASP A 713 2.50 54.65 -15.48
N ALA A 714 1.73 54.91 -14.44
CA ALA A 714 1.79 54.14 -13.19
C ALA A 714 1.29 52.70 -13.37
N GLN A 715 0.25 52.46 -14.19
CA GLN A 715 -0.22 51.11 -14.53
C GLN A 715 0.80 50.34 -15.35
N ALA A 716 1.63 50.96 -16.19
CA ALA A 716 2.63 50.27 -16.96
C ALA A 716 3.71 49.61 -16.06
N GLU A 717 3.94 50.12 -14.86
CA GLU A 717 4.92 49.57 -13.91
C GLU A 717 4.40 48.31 -13.17
N TYR A 718 3.07 48.23 -12.87
CA TYR A 718 2.49 47.19 -12.04
C TYR A 718 1.42 46.33 -12.73
N GLY A 719 0.95 46.77 -13.89
CA GLY A 719 -0.11 46.14 -14.65
C GLY A 719 0.30 44.83 -15.30
N THR A 720 -0.69 44.16 -15.91
CA THR A 720 -0.47 42.92 -16.66
C THR A 720 0.58 43.11 -17.76
N GLY A 721 1.59 42.24 -17.78
CA GLY A 721 2.71 42.30 -18.74
C GLY A 721 3.86 43.24 -18.34
N SER A 722 3.79 43.88 -17.17
CA SER A 722 4.90 44.66 -16.61
C SER A 722 6.09 43.78 -16.24
N ASP A 723 7.27 44.40 -16.13
CA ASP A 723 8.50 43.69 -15.68
C ASP A 723 8.31 43.07 -14.28
N MET A 724 7.61 43.76 -13.40
CA MET A 724 7.29 43.28 -12.06
C MET A 724 6.42 42.03 -12.10
N GLN A 725 5.34 42.01 -12.92
CA GLN A 725 4.49 40.85 -13.08
C GLN A 725 5.23 39.65 -13.68
N ARG A 726 6.07 39.90 -14.68
CA ARG A 726 6.94 38.87 -15.27
C ARG A 726 7.92 38.31 -14.24
N ALA A 727 8.52 39.13 -13.40
CA ALA A 727 9.44 38.72 -12.35
C ALA A 727 8.74 37.84 -11.30
N ILE A 728 7.51 38.18 -10.88
CA ILE A 728 6.72 37.38 -9.95
C ILE A 728 6.37 36.01 -10.57
N GLN A 729 5.93 35.99 -11.84
CA GLN A 729 5.63 34.75 -12.55
C GLN A 729 6.87 33.86 -12.70
N ALA A 730 8.00 34.44 -13.08
CA ALA A 730 9.28 33.73 -13.20
C ALA A 730 9.73 33.12 -11.86
N ALA A 731 9.65 33.89 -10.76
CA ALA A 731 10.00 33.42 -9.43
C ALA A 731 9.06 32.31 -8.94
N THR A 732 7.75 32.43 -9.21
CA THR A 732 6.77 31.42 -8.87
C THR A 732 7.00 30.11 -9.61
N ALA A 733 7.21 30.18 -10.95
CA ALA A 733 7.46 29.00 -11.77
C ALA A 733 8.79 28.32 -11.41
N ALA A 734 9.82 29.10 -11.10
CA ALA A 734 11.08 28.57 -10.59
C ALA A 734 10.91 27.84 -9.23
N ALA A 735 10.16 28.44 -8.30
CA ALA A 735 9.89 27.85 -6.99
C ALA A 735 9.06 26.56 -7.12
N GLN A 736 8.11 26.51 -8.03
CA GLN A 736 7.30 25.32 -8.34
C GLN A 736 8.17 24.19 -8.92
N GLY A 737 9.02 24.50 -9.91
CA GLY A 737 9.93 23.52 -10.48
C GLY A 737 10.91 22.96 -9.44
N LEU A 738 11.43 23.80 -8.54
CA LEU A 738 12.29 23.37 -7.43
C LEU A 738 11.52 22.50 -6.41
N ALA A 739 10.29 22.87 -6.06
CA ALA A 739 9.43 22.05 -5.21
C ALA A 739 9.11 20.73 -5.91
N GLY A 740 8.96 20.74 -7.24
CA GLY A 740 8.84 19.58 -8.12
C GLY A 740 10.10 18.71 -8.21
N GLY A 741 11.25 19.17 -7.69
CA GLY A 741 12.51 18.45 -7.83
C GLY A 741 13.13 18.49 -9.23
N ASP A 742 12.53 19.23 -10.15
CA ASP A 742 13.00 19.37 -11.53
C ASP A 742 13.69 20.72 -11.76
N MET A 743 15.02 20.70 -11.78
CA MET A 743 15.85 21.88 -12.04
C MET A 743 15.64 22.42 -13.46
N THR A 744 15.37 21.54 -14.42
CA THR A 744 15.15 21.95 -15.82
C THR A 744 13.81 22.66 -15.97
N ALA A 745 12.75 22.13 -15.35
CA ALA A 745 11.44 22.78 -15.28
C ALA A 745 11.52 24.11 -14.51
N ALA A 746 12.29 24.18 -13.43
CA ALA A 746 12.53 25.42 -12.68
C ALA A 746 13.18 26.50 -13.54
N LEU A 747 14.22 26.16 -14.30
CA LEU A 747 14.91 27.10 -15.21
C LEU A 747 14.04 27.50 -16.41
N ALA A 748 13.35 26.54 -17.01
CA ALA A 748 12.43 26.79 -18.12
C ALA A 748 11.26 27.71 -17.69
N GLY A 749 10.67 27.42 -16.53
CA GLY A 749 9.60 28.24 -15.96
C GLY A 749 10.04 29.65 -15.59
N ALA A 750 11.25 29.82 -15.06
CA ALA A 750 11.84 31.13 -14.79
C ALA A 750 12.06 31.94 -16.07
N ALA A 751 12.38 31.30 -17.19
CA ALA A 751 12.64 31.98 -18.48
C ALA A 751 11.32 32.26 -19.24
N ALA A 752 10.29 31.46 -19.09
CA ALA A 752 9.05 31.52 -19.89
C ALA A 752 8.37 32.91 -19.94
N PRO A 753 8.26 33.70 -18.84
CA PRO A 753 7.65 35.03 -18.89
C PRO A 753 8.46 36.07 -19.69
N TYR A 754 9.71 35.78 -20.05
CA TYR A 754 10.59 36.67 -20.78
C TYR A 754 10.80 36.29 -22.25
N VAL A 755 10.28 35.12 -22.67
CA VAL A 755 10.30 34.65 -24.06
C VAL A 755 8.95 34.94 -24.71
#